data_2d2e1506bf92613a3b1d828cb24b845c
#
_entry.id   2d2e1506bf92613a3b1d828cb24b845c
#
_cell.length_a   1.000
_cell.length_b   1.000
_cell.length_c   1.000
_cell.angle_alpha   90.00
_cell.angle_beta   90.00
_cell.angle_gamma   90.00
#
_symmetry.space_group_name_H-M   'P 1'
#
loop_
_entity.id
_entity.type
_entity.pdbx_description
1 polymer ?
#
loop_
_entity_poly.entity_id
_entity_poly.type
_entity_poly.pdbx_seq_one_letter_code
_entity_poly.pdbx_strand_id
1 'polypeptide(L)'
;MFEPQQRIHEINQMEHGTARLETISQAIKEADDENQHYWRLYFRYQYMTESTMHGDNFKGLLCFPEYLKIFDEHPELEDDMYQDMMWAFKWVIGNLDDYYQISLDEVNHYFEEFKKRSQKYGFSLRTYYMKQVDFWLHTRPDSADVAYANFNHYPRSLNSDCEACELNFKMKVLLSKNDEKQALEVIRPVLEHQKSCAEIPHVTYARLAKYYFMQKNFEEARYYADLCEKLISGKQEFLRETGWLLEIYSRMDSNRGWKLFKYSLAFFMECLNPAMRMEFARGAWRMMQSISAEMESVRSPLLGVLPVAPSGDGWNVQELADFFYETAHDISQKLDQRNQNAYYQELLNQELPEYDEEQAFQETAKSVHGLVRKAQTAIVIFLHTKLTQDELEQRIKNSEVISCSRDEHACYASVPGKEMPLDIMINADIPVPPLDPDVVHGMEQEEIQKLLASPCCCVFASELSGTPQTAYHVIMNYLSGLFPEMNGIINLTALKAYPASWVRFAGAYLPAVSQHDLYSVYLSGSHETGEVWGSTIGLCACGMRELEFVQANTENFSGFAAFLDKTAAMCIENNSLPDENRTIALCYDQKEQEYGIQWQNPETVLKKLSPDSIAVSIKREIPSGILNLHELPDLSELEFQNSRQNFRRRIQLAKETFPVFQKALTRGFTSALVRLEIEVSEEDYNYEIELLWAEVKPDGKTAVLVQTSEAVPDHPEGEEIEITQENTADWRIRFSETEDMLSPEEAYLLEELP
;
A
#
# COMPACT_ATOMS: atom_id res chain seq x y z
N MET A 1 29.52 -33.13 -8.78
CA MET A 1 30.51 -32.07 -8.41
C MET A 1 29.68 -30.84 -8.10
N PHE A 2 29.80 -30.34 -6.90
CA PHE A 2 29.07 -29.15 -6.44
C PHE A 2 29.64 -27.89 -7.10
N GLU A 3 28.75 -27.10 -7.75
CA GLU A 3 29.13 -25.87 -8.45
C GLU A 3 28.44 -24.66 -7.77
N PRO A 4 29.08 -24.06 -6.76
CA PRO A 4 28.47 -23.01 -5.93
C PRO A 4 27.98 -21.79 -6.72
N GLN A 5 28.74 -21.37 -7.74
CA GLN A 5 28.39 -20.20 -8.56
C GLN A 5 27.10 -20.43 -9.37
N GLN A 6 26.91 -21.66 -9.87
CA GLN A 6 25.68 -22.02 -10.57
C GLN A 6 24.48 -22.00 -9.61
N ARG A 7 24.66 -22.51 -8.38
CA ARG A 7 23.61 -22.47 -7.34
C ARG A 7 23.25 -21.04 -6.94
N ILE A 8 24.25 -20.15 -6.80
CA ILE A 8 23.99 -18.72 -6.53
C ILE A 8 23.17 -18.09 -7.64
N HIS A 9 23.54 -18.35 -8.89
CA HIS A 9 22.81 -17.84 -10.05
C HIS A 9 21.35 -18.34 -10.07
N GLU A 10 21.14 -19.64 -9.85
CA GLU A 10 19.81 -20.24 -9.75
C GLU A 10 18.96 -19.59 -8.66
N ILE A 11 19.51 -19.49 -7.44
CA ILE A 11 18.83 -18.87 -6.28
C ILE A 11 18.47 -17.41 -6.55
N ASN A 12 19.36 -16.64 -7.17
CA ASN A 12 19.14 -15.22 -7.44
C ASN A 12 18.07 -14.94 -8.51
N GLN A 13 17.74 -15.91 -9.35
CA GLN A 13 16.65 -15.81 -10.33
C GLN A 13 15.28 -16.20 -9.76
N MET A 14 15.23 -16.76 -8.55
CA MET A 14 13.97 -17.19 -7.93
C MET A 14 13.33 -16.03 -7.16
N GLU A 15 12.01 -15.97 -7.22
CA GLU A 15 11.23 -15.14 -6.30
C GLU A 15 11.44 -15.59 -4.84
N HIS A 16 11.30 -14.66 -3.92
CA HIS A 16 11.39 -14.94 -2.50
C HIS A 16 10.26 -15.89 -2.05
N GLY A 17 10.55 -16.77 -1.08
CA GLY A 17 9.57 -17.68 -0.50
C GLY A 17 10.05 -19.13 -0.38
N THR A 18 9.09 -20.05 -0.17
CA THR A 18 9.36 -21.45 0.18
C THR A 18 10.23 -22.19 -0.84
N ALA A 19 9.97 -22.02 -2.13
CA ALA A 19 10.76 -22.69 -3.20
C ALA A 19 12.23 -22.26 -3.18
N ARG A 20 12.49 -20.96 -2.96
CA ARG A 20 13.84 -20.41 -2.83
C ARG A 20 14.54 -20.97 -1.57
N LEU A 21 13.85 -21.04 -0.43
CA LEU A 21 14.36 -21.67 0.80
C LEU A 21 14.73 -23.15 0.60
N GLU A 22 13.90 -23.89 -0.12
CA GLU A 22 14.19 -25.30 -0.44
C GLU A 22 15.44 -25.45 -1.31
N THR A 23 15.61 -24.58 -2.32
CA THR A 23 16.80 -24.56 -3.19
C THR A 23 18.06 -24.22 -2.40
N ILE A 24 18.00 -23.22 -1.50
CA ILE A 24 19.11 -22.89 -0.61
C ILE A 24 19.42 -24.07 0.34
N SER A 25 18.39 -24.73 0.90
CA SER A 25 18.57 -25.92 1.74
C SER A 25 19.27 -27.06 1.00
N GLN A 26 18.97 -27.25 -0.29
CA GLN A 26 19.67 -28.23 -1.12
C GLN A 26 21.14 -27.84 -1.34
N ALA A 27 21.43 -26.55 -1.58
CA ALA A 27 22.80 -26.05 -1.71
C ALA A 27 23.61 -26.22 -0.40
N ILE A 28 22.97 -26.07 0.76
CA ILE A 28 23.59 -26.39 2.07
C ILE A 28 24.03 -27.85 2.13
N LYS A 29 23.13 -28.79 1.76
CA LYS A 29 23.45 -30.23 1.76
C LYS A 29 24.62 -30.57 0.84
N GLU A 30 24.62 -30.02 -0.36
CA GLU A 30 25.69 -30.24 -1.33
C GLU A 30 27.04 -29.70 -0.83
N ALA A 31 27.04 -28.53 -0.17
CA ALA A 31 28.24 -27.96 0.45
C ALA A 31 28.71 -28.77 1.65
N ASP A 32 27.79 -29.36 2.47
CA ASP A 32 28.10 -30.22 3.57
C ASP A 32 28.70 -31.54 3.10
N ASP A 33 28.11 -32.18 2.07
CA ASP A 33 28.56 -33.47 1.52
C ASP A 33 29.99 -33.36 0.93
N GLU A 34 30.33 -32.21 0.32
CA GLU A 34 31.67 -31.96 -0.20
C GLU A 34 32.60 -31.29 0.81
N ASN A 35 32.15 -31.08 2.04
CA ASN A 35 32.89 -30.46 3.16
C ASN A 35 33.56 -29.11 2.79
N GLN A 36 32.87 -28.26 2.01
CA GLN A 36 33.39 -27.00 1.55
C GLN A 36 32.98 -25.87 2.54
N HIS A 37 33.79 -25.62 3.56
CA HIS A 37 33.46 -24.83 4.75
C HIS A 37 32.99 -23.40 4.44
N TYR A 38 33.64 -22.70 3.50
CA TYR A 38 33.20 -21.37 3.06
C TYR A 38 31.75 -21.40 2.55
N TRP A 39 31.41 -22.36 1.64
CA TRP A 39 30.08 -22.47 1.05
C TRP A 39 29.05 -23.00 2.04
N ARG A 40 29.48 -23.81 3.00
CA ARG A 40 28.62 -24.24 4.12
C ARG A 40 28.15 -23.03 4.94
N LEU A 41 29.03 -22.04 5.21
CA LEU A 41 28.69 -20.78 5.87
C LEU A 41 27.85 -19.90 4.97
N TYR A 42 28.30 -19.68 3.73
CA TYR A 42 27.63 -18.80 2.78
C TYR A 42 26.13 -19.17 2.58
N PHE A 43 25.84 -20.43 2.25
CA PHE A 43 24.45 -20.85 2.00
C PHE A 43 23.61 -20.89 3.28
N ARG A 44 24.19 -21.17 4.43
CA ARG A 44 23.47 -21.04 5.72
C ARG A 44 23.14 -19.59 6.03
N TYR A 45 24.04 -18.65 5.74
CA TYR A 45 23.76 -17.24 5.87
C TYR A 45 22.63 -16.79 4.93
N GLN A 46 22.65 -17.22 3.66
CA GLN A 46 21.57 -16.95 2.71
C GLN A 46 20.23 -17.56 3.19
N TYR A 47 20.26 -18.76 3.75
CA TYR A 47 19.07 -19.40 4.31
C TYR A 47 18.48 -18.63 5.49
N MET A 48 19.32 -18.17 6.41
CA MET A 48 18.90 -17.35 7.54
C MET A 48 18.36 -16.00 7.09
N THR A 49 18.98 -15.37 6.07
CA THR A 49 18.52 -14.13 5.48
C THR A 49 17.12 -14.29 4.87
N GLU A 50 16.94 -15.29 4.01
CA GLU A 50 15.67 -15.58 3.36
C GLU A 50 14.57 -15.89 4.39
N SER A 51 14.87 -16.74 5.40
CA SER A 51 13.92 -17.05 6.48
C SER A 51 13.50 -15.81 7.28
N THR A 52 14.44 -14.90 7.55
CA THR A 52 14.17 -13.70 8.36
C THR A 52 13.33 -12.69 7.59
N MET A 53 13.60 -12.52 6.29
CA MET A 53 12.94 -11.50 5.46
C MET A 53 11.54 -11.91 4.96
N HIS A 54 11.23 -13.22 4.95
CA HIS A 54 9.99 -13.77 4.38
C HIS A 54 9.14 -14.56 5.38
N GLY A 55 9.18 -14.19 6.66
CA GLY A 55 8.19 -14.57 7.68
C GLY A 55 8.42 -15.90 8.42
N ASP A 56 9.39 -16.71 8.01
CA ASP A 56 9.71 -17.99 8.70
C ASP A 56 11.08 -17.96 9.41
N ASN A 57 11.25 -16.99 10.32
CA ASN A 57 12.48 -16.82 11.07
C ASN A 57 12.84 -17.99 11.99
N PHE A 58 11.88 -18.89 12.30
CA PHE A 58 12.14 -20.11 13.08
C PHE A 58 13.16 -21.05 12.41
N LYS A 59 13.03 -21.24 11.10
CA LYS A 59 13.98 -22.07 10.34
C LYS A 59 15.38 -21.48 10.35
N GLY A 60 15.49 -20.15 10.26
CA GLY A 60 16.76 -19.43 10.41
C GLY A 60 17.40 -19.62 11.79
N LEU A 61 16.60 -19.55 12.87
CA LEU A 61 17.04 -19.81 14.23
C LEU A 61 17.60 -21.23 14.39
N LEU A 62 16.95 -22.24 13.84
CA LEU A 62 17.40 -23.63 13.88
C LEU A 62 18.71 -23.85 13.11
N CYS A 63 18.96 -23.07 12.08
CA CYS A 63 20.18 -23.13 11.27
C CYS A 63 21.41 -22.53 11.96
N PHE A 64 21.21 -21.54 12.84
CA PHE A 64 22.28 -20.74 13.42
C PHE A 64 23.29 -21.50 14.30
N PRO A 65 22.91 -22.45 15.17
CA PRO A 65 23.87 -23.19 15.99
C PRO A 65 24.94 -23.93 15.17
N GLU A 66 24.55 -24.59 14.08
CA GLU A 66 25.50 -25.27 13.19
C GLU A 66 26.34 -24.26 12.39
N TYR A 67 25.73 -23.12 11.95
CA TYR A 67 26.46 -22.02 11.34
C TYR A 67 27.58 -21.53 12.27
N LEU A 68 27.24 -21.23 13.53
CA LEU A 68 28.19 -20.69 14.51
C LEU A 68 29.30 -21.70 14.84
N LYS A 69 28.94 -22.99 14.95
CA LYS A 69 29.90 -24.07 15.17
C LYS A 69 30.90 -24.17 14.01
N ILE A 70 30.44 -24.18 12.76
CA ILE A 70 31.33 -24.22 11.58
C ILE A 70 32.24 -23.00 11.58
N PHE A 71 31.70 -21.81 11.86
CA PHE A 71 32.47 -20.59 11.93
C PHE A 71 33.61 -20.66 12.99
N ASP A 72 33.31 -21.20 14.18
CA ASP A 72 34.29 -21.31 15.28
C ASP A 72 35.33 -22.38 15.04
N GLU A 73 35.00 -23.46 14.31
CA GLU A 73 35.90 -24.54 13.95
C GLU A 73 36.87 -24.15 12.81
N HIS A 74 36.60 -23.08 12.06
CA HIS A 74 37.34 -22.65 10.88
C HIS A 74 37.81 -21.20 10.98
N PRO A 75 38.78 -20.89 11.88
CA PRO A 75 39.30 -19.54 12.09
C PRO A 75 39.96 -18.93 10.86
N GLU A 76 40.35 -19.73 9.86
CA GLU A 76 40.87 -19.26 8.57
C GLU A 76 39.82 -18.50 7.73
N LEU A 77 38.53 -18.68 8.00
CA LEU A 77 37.41 -17.99 7.34
C LEU A 77 36.90 -16.75 8.13
N GLU A 78 37.48 -16.50 9.31
CA GLU A 78 36.99 -15.46 10.22
C GLU A 78 37.00 -14.08 9.55
N ASP A 79 38.11 -13.71 8.90
CA ASP A 79 38.26 -12.39 8.26
C ASP A 79 37.25 -12.16 7.13
N ASP A 80 36.85 -13.20 6.40
CA ASP A 80 35.89 -13.12 5.29
C ASP A 80 34.43 -13.12 5.76
N MET A 81 34.12 -13.77 6.91
CA MET A 81 32.75 -14.11 7.29
C MET A 81 32.28 -13.49 8.60
N TYR A 82 33.12 -12.76 9.35
CA TYR A 82 32.73 -12.23 10.69
C TYR A 82 31.59 -11.20 10.62
N GLN A 83 31.46 -10.45 9.53
CA GLN A 83 30.38 -9.49 9.35
C GLN A 83 29.05 -10.22 9.17
N ASP A 84 29.00 -11.21 8.28
CA ASP A 84 27.81 -12.04 8.04
C ASP A 84 27.41 -12.79 9.29
N MET A 85 28.39 -13.34 10.03
CA MET A 85 28.16 -13.99 11.31
C MET A 85 27.53 -13.04 12.32
N MET A 86 28.01 -11.81 12.44
CA MET A 86 27.47 -10.83 13.38
C MET A 86 26.08 -10.34 12.97
N TRP A 87 25.78 -10.26 11.66
CA TRP A 87 24.45 -9.98 11.17
C TRP A 87 23.47 -11.11 11.47
N ALA A 88 23.84 -12.36 11.18
CA ALA A 88 23.03 -13.51 11.52
C ALA A 88 22.77 -13.60 13.03
N PHE A 89 23.81 -13.36 13.83
CA PHE A 89 23.69 -13.36 15.30
C PHE A 89 22.73 -12.25 15.80
N LYS A 90 22.78 -11.08 15.20
CA LYS A 90 21.86 -9.97 15.51
C LYS A 90 20.40 -10.39 15.27
N TRP A 91 20.09 -11.04 14.16
CA TRP A 91 18.73 -11.56 13.92
C TRP A 91 18.33 -12.60 14.96
N VAL A 92 19.24 -13.49 15.35
CA VAL A 92 18.96 -14.49 16.39
C VAL A 92 18.57 -13.79 17.69
N ILE A 93 19.41 -12.91 18.25
CA ILE A 93 19.10 -12.25 19.52
C ILE A 93 17.89 -11.32 19.45
N GLY A 94 17.54 -10.85 18.24
CA GLY A 94 16.35 -10.04 18.01
C GLY A 94 15.04 -10.83 18.01
N ASN A 95 15.11 -12.16 17.86
CA ASN A 95 13.93 -13.04 17.81
C ASN A 95 13.80 -13.97 19.03
N LEU A 96 14.74 -13.98 19.98
CA LEU A 96 14.69 -14.86 21.14
C LEU A 96 13.44 -14.66 22.02
N ASP A 97 12.87 -13.45 21.99
CA ASP A 97 11.67 -13.11 22.75
C ASP A 97 10.44 -13.90 22.28
N ASP A 98 10.36 -14.20 21.01
CA ASP A 98 9.22 -14.81 20.37
C ASP A 98 9.04 -16.32 20.67
N TYR A 99 10.10 -17.00 21.14
CA TYR A 99 10.13 -18.47 21.25
C TYR A 99 10.26 -18.94 22.70
N TYR A 100 9.16 -19.41 23.28
CA TYR A 100 9.15 -19.98 24.64
C TYR A 100 9.97 -21.28 24.75
N GLN A 101 10.30 -21.93 23.64
CA GLN A 101 11.13 -23.13 23.57
C GLN A 101 12.60 -22.86 23.94
N ILE A 102 13.05 -21.60 23.84
CA ILE A 102 14.40 -21.17 24.20
C ILE A 102 14.37 -20.72 25.66
N SER A 103 15.12 -21.39 26.52
CA SER A 103 15.16 -21.08 27.96
C SER A 103 15.82 -19.73 28.25
N LEU A 104 15.52 -19.12 29.40
CA LEU A 104 16.18 -17.88 29.82
C LEU A 104 17.70 -18.00 29.91
N ASP A 105 18.21 -19.17 30.29
CA ASP A 105 19.66 -19.42 30.38
C ASP A 105 20.29 -19.40 28.99
N GLU A 106 19.64 -19.99 28.00
CA GLU A 106 20.07 -19.94 26.60
C GLU A 106 19.98 -18.51 26.05
N VAL A 107 18.90 -17.79 26.34
CA VAL A 107 18.75 -16.37 25.95
C VAL A 107 19.91 -15.55 26.52
N ASN A 108 20.20 -15.66 27.82
CA ASN A 108 21.29 -14.96 28.45
C ASN A 108 22.65 -15.36 27.86
N HIS A 109 22.85 -16.66 27.55
CA HIS A 109 24.05 -17.14 26.89
C HIS A 109 24.27 -16.49 25.52
N TYR A 110 23.23 -16.45 24.67
CA TYR A 110 23.32 -15.81 23.36
C TYR A 110 23.61 -14.31 23.46
N PHE A 111 23.00 -13.60 24.40
CA PHE A 111 23.30 -12.18 24.63
C PHE A 111 24.76 -11.96 25.06
N GLU A 112 25.29 -12.75 25.99
CA GLU A 112 26.67 -12.63 26.41
C GLU A 112 27.68 -13.01 25.31
N GLU A 113 27.40 -14.04 24.50
CA GLU A 113 28.22 -14.38 23.35
C GLU A 113 28.19 -13.28 22.26
N PHE A 114 27.02 -12.71 21.97
CA PHE A 114 26.93 -11.57 21.03
C PHE A 114 27.75 -10.37 21.51
N LYS A 115 27.68 -10.06 22.81
CA LYS A 115 28.45 -8.98 23.43
C LYS A 115 29.96 -9.21 23.31
N LYS A 116 30.45 -10.41 23.65
CA LYS A 116 31.87 -10.77 23.56
C LYS A 116 32.37 -10.66 22.12
N ARG A 117 31.60 -11.18 21.15
CA ARG A 117 31.96 -11.12 19.73
C ARG A 117 31.93 -9.69 19.19
N SER A 118 30.93 -8.90 19.59
CA SER A 118 30.91 -7.45 19.25
C SER A 118 32.17 -6.76 19.71
N GLN A 119 32.63 -7.02 20.95
CA GLN A 119 33.88 -6.45 21.47
C GLN A 119 35.12 -6.98 20.74
N LYS A 120 35.16 -8.28 20.42
CA LYS A 120 36.25 -8.91 19.65
C LYS A 120 36.43 -8.27 18.29
N TYR A 121 35.34 -8.01 17.58
CA TYR A 121 35.39 -7.45 16.21
C TYR A 121 35.27 -5.92 16.15
N GLY A 122 35.33 -5.25 17.31
CA GLY A 122 35.30 -3.79 17.36
C GLY A 122 33.96 -3.13 17.03
N PHE A 123 32.87 -3.88 17.09
CA PHE A 123 31.52 -3.34 16.95
C PHE A 123 31.10 -2.61 18.21
N SER A 124 30.28 -1.57 18.02
CA SER A 124 29.62 -0.88 19.13
C SER A 124 28.62 -1.82 19.84
N LEU A 125 28.49 -1.67 21.16
CA LEU A 125 27.47 -2.38 21.93
C LEU A 125 26.07 -1.78 21.78
N ARG A 126 25.87 -0.80 20.90
CA ARG A 126 24.58 -0.18 20.63
C ARG A 126 23.50 -1.18 20.28
N THR A 127 23.78 -2.07 19.32
CA THR A 127 22.85 -3.15 18.89
C THR A 127 22.57 -4.14 20.01
N TYR A 128 23.59 -4.53 20.80
CA TYR A 128 23.41 -5.38 21.98
C TYR A 128 22.38 -4.78 22.94
N TYR A 129 22.54 -3.52 23.32
CA TYR A 129 21.62 -2.86 24.23
C TYR A 129 20.22 -2.64 23.63
N MET A 130 20.12 -2.38 22.33
CA MET A 130 18.85 -2.28 21.65
C MET A 130 18.02 -3.58 21.77
N LYS A 131 18.62 -4.71 21.40
CA LYS A 131 17.96 -6.01 21.47
C LYS A 131 17.68 -6.45 22.93
N GLN A 132 18.56 -6.08 23.85
CA GLN A 132 18.36 -6.31 25.27
C GLN A 132 17.16 -5.52 25.83
N VAL A 133 16.97 -4.25 25.42
CA VAL A 133 15.78 -3.47 25.77
C VAL A 133 14.52 -4.12 25.22
N ASP A 134 14.52 -4.53 23.95
CA ASP A 134 13.37 -5.19 23.34
C ASP A 134 12.91 -6.40 24.16
N PHE A 135 13.86 -7.24 24.60
CA PHE A 135 13.58 -8.38 25.46
C PHE A 135 13.17 -7.97 26.88
N TRP A 136 13.82 -6.97 27.48
CA TRP A 136 13.57 -6.57 28.87
C TRP A 136 12.30 -5.75 29.08
N LEU A 137 11.78 -5.09 28.06
CA LEU A 137 10.49 -4.41 28.16
C LEU A 137 9.36 -5.34 28.62
N HIS A 138 9.44 -6.62 28.24
CA HIS A 138 8.45 -7.65 28.58
C HIS A 138 8.87 -8.51 29.80
N THR A 139 10.16 -8.56 30.13
CA THR A 139 10.70 -9.48 31.14
C THR A 139 11.23 -8.77 32.37
N ARG A 140 11.83 -7.61 32.23
CA ARG A 140 12.50 -6.83 33.29
C ARG A 140 12.39 -5.32 33.03
N PRO A 141 11.21 -4.70 33.13
CA PRO A 141 11.01 -3.29 32.76
C PRO A 141 11.99 -2.32 33.42
N ASP A 142 12.27 -2.48 34.73
CA ASP A 142 13.21 -1.63 35.47
C ASP A 142 14.64 -1.67 34.91
N SER A 143 15.06 -2.83 34.38
CA SER A 143 16.38 -3.01 33.77
C SER A 143 16.43 -2.45 32.35
N ALA A 144 15.29 -2.40 31.65
CA ALA A 144 15.19 -1.87 30.30
C ALA A 144 15.62 -0.38 30.23
N ASP A 145 15.35 0.42 31.27
CA ASP A 145 15.75 1.81 31.34
C ASP A 145 17.27 2.00 31.34
N VAL A 146 17.98 1.16 32.09
CA VAL A 146 19.45 1.19 32.14
C VAL A 146 20.03 0.78 30.78
N ALA A 147 19.46 -0.25 30.17
CA ALA A 147 19.89 -0.69 28.82
C ALA A 147 19.60 0.38 27.75
N TYR A 148 18.47 1.07 27.85
CA TYR A 148 18.11 2.17 26.93
C TYR A 148 19.06 3.37 27.06
N ALA A 149 19.48 3.72 28.30
CA ALA A 149 20.48 4.74 28.52
C ALA A 149 21.83 4.35 27.88
N ASN A 150 22.24 3.09 28.00
CA ASN A 150 23.44 2.57 27.36
C ASN A 150 23.30 2.57 25.82
N PHE A 151 22.16 2.15 25.26
CA PHE A 151 21.90 2.24 23.83
C PHE A 151 22.15 3.67 23.30
N ASN A 152 21.65 4.69 23.99
CA ASN A 152 21.83 6.08 23.58
C ASN A 152 23.30 6.57 23.76
N HIS A 153 24.05 5.97 24.70
CA HIS A 153 25.44 6.32 24.95
C HIS A 153 26.39 5.79 23.85
N TYR A 154 26.16 4.58 23.34
CA TYR A 154 27.03 3.95 22.36
C TYR A 154 26.76 4.51 20.93
N PRO A 155 27.82 4.83 20.14
CA PRO A 155 27.65 5.27 18.77
C PRO A 155 27.16 4.15 17.86
N ARG A 156 26.65 4.50 16.70
CA ARG A 156 26.32 3.53 15.63
C ARG A 156 27.62 2.90 15.08
N SER A 157 27.50 1.67 14.62
CA SER A 157 28.54 0.90 13.93
C SER A 157 27.97 0.10 12.78
N LEU A 158 28.78 -0.61 12.03
CA LEU A 158 28.36 -1.38 10.85
C LEU A 158 27.26 -2.40 11.12
N ASN A 159 27.18 -2.97 12.34
CA ASN A 159 26.12 -3.91 12.70
C ASN A 159 24.86 -3.25 13.31
N SER A 160 24.78 -1.92 13.37
CA SER A 160 23.58 -1.21 13.82
C SER A 160 22.42 -1.44 12.84
N ASP A 161 21.20 -1.47 13.36
CA ASP A 161 20.01 -1.48 12.51
C ASP A 161 19.92 -0.20 11.68
N CYS A 162 19.12 -0.18 10.61
CA CYS A 162 18.93 1.05 9.84
C CYS A 162 18.37 2.18 10.71
N GLU A 163 18.51 3.42 10.26
CA GLU A 163 18.05 4.57 11.05
C GLU A 163 16.54 4.52 11.30
N ALA A 164 15.74 4.10 10.32
CA ALA A 164 14.30 3.98 10.47
C ALA A 164 13.92 2.98 11.59
N CYS A 165 14.58 1.81 11.64
CA CYS A 165 14.37 0.82 12.70
C CYS A 165 14.79 1.34 14.08
N GLU A 166 15.89 2.07 14.18
CA GLU A 166 16.30 2.68 15.46
C GLU A 166 15.35 3.80 15.93
N LEU A 167 14.79 4.58 15.01
CA LEU A 167 13.77 5.59 15.34
C LEU A 167 12.48 4.92 15.83
N ASN A 168 12.02 3.88 15.14
CA ASN A 168 10.86 3.09 15.56
C ASN A 168 11.07 2.42 16.94
N PHE A 169 12.27 1.90 17.19
CA PHE A 169 12.65 1.38 18.50
C PHE A 169 12.57 2.44 19.60
N LYS A 170 13.15 3.63 19.38
CA LYS A 170 13.07 4.74 20.33
C LYS A 170 11.63 5.16 20.60
N MET A 171 10.81 5.29 19.57
CA MET A 171 9.38 5.56 19.70
C MET A 171 8.70 4.49 20.57
N LYS A 172 8.94 3.19 20.32
CA LYS A 172 8.40 2.07 21.12
C LYS A 172 8.70 2.26 22.61
N VAL A 173 9.95 2.58 22.96
CA VAL A 173 10.36 2.78 24.36
C VAL A 173 9.70 4.01 24.97
N LEU A 174 9.57 5.10 24.22
CA LEU A 174 8.92 6.33 24.71
C LEU A 174 7.41 6.13 24.90
N LEU A 175 6.73 5.47 23.99
CA LEU A 175 5.30 5.13 24.10
C LEU A 175 5.03 4.20 25.30
N SER A 176 5.93 3.24 25.60
CA SER A 176 5.79 2.40 26.80
C SER A 176 5.87 3.19 28.11
N LYS A 177 6.42 4.40 28.07
CA LYS A 177 6.49 5.35 29.18
C LYS A 177 5.40 6.42 29.15
N ASN A 178 4.46 6.33 28.21
CA ASN A 178 3.45 7.34 27.90
C ASN A 178 4.04 8.74 27.59
N ASP A 179 5.26 8.80 27.06
CA ASP A 179 5.87 10.04 26.56
C ASP A 179 5.60 10.20 25.06
N GLU A 180 4.33 10.45 24.72
CA GLU A 180 3.84 10.62 23.36
C GLU A 180 4.57 11.74 22.62
N LYS A 181 4.76 12.88 23.29
CA LYS A 181 5.37 14.06 22.67
C LYS A 181 6.79 13.76 22.17
N GLN A 182 7.63 13.15 22.98
CA GLN A 182 8.98 12.77 22.56
C GLN A 182 8.94 11.62 21.55
N ALA A 183 8.00 10.68 21.67
CA ALA A 183 7.83 9.59 20.71
C ALA A 183 7.55 10.13 19.30
N LEU A 184 6.60 11.06 19.15
CA LEU A 184 6.27 11.69 17.88
C LEU A 184 7.42 12.54 17.33
N GLU A 185 8.14 13.26 18.19
CA GLU A 185 9.31 14.04 17.77
C GLU A 185 10.42 13.13 17.20
N VAL A 186 10.70 12.02 17.86
CA VAL A 186 11.73 11.06 17.43
C VAL A 186 11.35 10.36 16.14
N ILE A 187 10.08 9.96 15.96
CA ILE A 187 9.62 9.20 14.81
C ILE A 187 9.28 10.09 13.59
N ARG A 188 9.25 11.39 13.75
CA ARG A 188 8.90 12.36 12.70
C ARG A 188 9.56 12.08 11.35
N PRO A 189 10.89 11.80 11.23
CA PRO A 189 11.50 11.52 9.93
C PRO A 189 10.91 10.29 9.21
N VAL A 190 10.32 9.35 9.97
CA VAL A 190 9.61 8.19 9.40
C VAL A 190 8.23 8.61 8.93
N LEU A 191 7.47 9.34 9.77
CA LEU A 191 6.15 9.84 9.42
C LEU A 191 6.19 10.81 8.23
N GLU A 192 7.29 11.52 8.07
CA GLU A 192 7.58 12.43 6.95
C GLU A 192 8.19 11.73 5.71
N HIS A 193 8.23 10.39 5.71
CA HIS A 193 8.78 9.56 4.62
C HIS A 193 10.25 9.85 4.26
N GLN A 194 11.00 10.56 5.11
CA GLN A 194 12.44 10.82 4.93
C GLN A 194 13.28 9.57 5.23
N LYS A 195 12.77 8.68 6.08
CA LYS A 195 13.43 7.44 6.50
C LYS A 195 12.44 6.29 6.43
N SER A 196 12.83 5.22 5.72
CA SER A 196 12.04 4.00 5.59
C SER A 196 12.94 2.77 5.41
N CYS A 197 12.36 1.59 5.54
CA CYS A 197 12.96 0.30 5.18
C CYS A 197 11.84 -0.73 4.87
N ALA A 198 12.19 -2.01 4.72
CA ALA A 198 11.23 -3.07 4.43
C ALA A 198 10.10 -3.20 5.47
N GLU A 199 10.37 -2.90 6.75
CA GLU A 199 9.40 -3.02 7.85
C GLU A 199 8.83 -1.68 8.31
N ILE A 200 9.50 -0.58 8.02
CA ILE A 200 9.13 0.75 8.48
C ILE A 200 8.73 1.61 7.27
N PRO A 201 7.52 2.20 7.27
CA PRO A 201 6.66 2.58 8.42
C PRO A 201 5.60 1.55 8.86
N HIS A 202 5.47 0.38 8.26
CA HIS A 202 4.41 -0.60 8.53
C HIS A 202 4.24 -0.85 10.05
N VAL A 203 5.30 -1.31 10.72
CA VAL A 203 5.31 -1.57 12.18
C VAL A 203 5.10 -0.29 12.99
N THR A 204 5.60 0.85 12.51
CA THR A 204 5.38 2.16 13.16
C THR A 204 3.90 2.50 13.23
N TYR A 205 3.20 2.38 12.10
CA TYR A 205 1.76 2.69 12.03
C TYR A 205 0.93 1.74 12.90
N ALA A 206 1.21 0.43 12.86
CA ALA A 206 0.52 -0.54 13.72
C ALA A 206 0.67 -0.18 15.21
N ARG A 207 1.86 0.21 15.61
CA ARG A 207 2.17 0.55 17.01
C ARG A 207 1.50 1.85 17.45
N LEU A 208 1.50 2.87 16.61
CA LEU A 208 0.77 4.12 16.86
C LEU A 208 -0.74 3.88 16.91
N ALA A 209 -1.29 3.10 15.97
CA ALA A 209 -2.71 2.73 15.98
C ALA A 209 -3.11 2.07 17.31
N LYS A 210 -2.34 1.07 17.76
CA LYS A 210 -2.59 0.38 19.04
C LYS A 210 -2.45 1.31 20.25
N TYR A 211 -1.43 2.16 20.26
CA TYR A 211 -1.22 3.13 21.32
C TYR A 211 -2.41 4.09 21.44
N TYR A 212 -2.79 4.75 20.36
CA TYR A 212 -3.90 5.69 20.35
C TYR A 212 -5.24 5.04 20.67
N PHE A 213 -5.47 3.82 20.18
CA PHE A 213 -6.66 3.05 20.53
C PHE A 213 -6.76 2.84 22.04
N MET A 214 -5.67 2.42 22.69
CA MET A 214 -5.64 2.24 24.16
C MET A 214 -5.77 3.55 24.94
N GLN A 215 -5.34 4.68 24.37
CA GLN A 215 -5.53 6.02 24.93
C GLN A 215 -6.94 6.60 24.66
N LYS A 216 -7.82 5.85 23.99
CA LYS A 216 -9.16 6.27 23.53
C LYS A 216 -9.15 7.43 22.54
N ASN A 217 -8.02 7.71 21.91
CA ASN A 217 -7.94 8.60 20.77
C ASN A 217 -8.24 7.80 19.50
N PHE A 218 -9.54 7.56 19.27
CA PHE A 218 -10.01 6.65 18.21
C PHE A 218 -9.77 7.18 16.82
N GLU A 219 -9.64 8.46 16.66
CA GLU A 219 -9.33 9.09 15.40
C GLU A 219 -7.91 8.76 14.93
N GLU A 220 -6.93 9.09 15.76
CA GLU A 220 -5.54 8.76 15.45
C GLU A 220 -5.34 7.24 15.33
N ALA A 221 -6.05 6.46 16.17
CA ALA A 221 -6.04 5.01 16.07
C ALA A 221 -6.50 4.52 14.68
N ARG A 222 -7.61 5.07 14.17
CA ARG A 222 -8.14 4.75 12.85
C ARG A 222 -7.19 5.19 11.74
N TYR A 223 -6.70 6.42 11.82
CA TYR A 223 -5.77 6.97 10.84
C TYR A 223 -4.55 6.05 10.65
N TYR A 224 -3.87 5.71 11.74
CA TYR A 224 -2.70 4.85 11.65
C TYR A 224 -3.05 3.38 11.32
N ALA A 225 -4.22 2.88 11.75
CA ALA A 225 -4.69 1.55 11.37
C ALA A 225 -4.93 1.46 9.85
N ASP A 226 -5.53 2.49 9.25
CA ASP A 226 -5.78 2.57 7.80
C ASP A 226 -4.48 2.62 7.00
N LEU A 227 -3.50 3.41 7.45
CA LEU A 227 -2.17 3.45 6.83
C LEU A 227 -1.45 2.11 6.95
N CYS A 228 -1.53 1.47 8.12
CA CYS A 228 -0.90 0.17 8.36
C CYS A 228 -1.51 -0.91 7.47
N GLU A 229 -2.84 -1.08 7.47
CA GLU A 229 -3.53 -2.13 6.71
C GLU A 229 -3.19 -2.08 5.22
N LYS A 230 -3.16 -0.88 4.61
CA LYS A 230 -2.77 -0.71 3.21
C LYS A 230 -1.37 -1.26 2.90
N LEU A 231 -0.47 -1.26 3.86
CA LEU A 231 0.91 -1.69 3.68
C LEU A 231 1.14 -3.17 4.03
N ILE A 232 0.35 -3.74 4.97
CA ILE A 232 0.59 -5.10 5.48
C ILE A 232 -0.37 -6.16 4.92
N SER A 233 -1.47 -5.76 4.28
CA SER A 233 -2.45 -6.69 3.71
C SER A 233 -1.80 -7.69 2.76
N GLY A 234 -2.10 -8.98 2.96
CA GLY A 234 -1.55 -10.06 2.13
C GLY A 234 -0.10 -10.43 2.44
N LYS A 235 0.50 -9.93 3.53
CA LYS A 235 1.90 -10.18 3.91
C LYS A 235 1.99 -10.96 5.21
N GLN A 236 2.54 -12.17 5.13
CA GLN A 236 2.67 -13.11 6.27
C GLN A 236 3.57 -12.56 7.38
N GLU A 237 4.63 -11.84 7.03
CA GLU A 237 5.60 -11.28 7.96
C GLU A 237 5.02 -10.26 8.95
N PHE A 238 3.84 -9.69 8.65
CA PHE A 238 3.14 -8.74 9.52
C PHE A 238 1.92 -9.35 10.25
N LEU A 239 1.92 -10.66 10.48
CA LEU A 239 0.82 -11.34 11.16
C LEU A 239 0.57 -10.81 12.57
N ARG A 240 1.60 -10.38 13.29
CA ARG A 240 1.52 -9.73 14.62
C ARG A 240 0.72 -8.42 14.54
N GLU A 241 1.11 -7.57 13.62
CA GLU A 241 0.48 -6.26 13.37
C GLU A 241 -0.97 -6.45 12.90
N THR A 242 -1.22 -7.45 12.08
CA THR A 242 -2.58 -7.86 11.71
C THR A 242 -3.42 -8.20 12.95
N GLY A 243 -2.87 -8.93 13.90
CA GLY A 243 -3.53 -9.22 15.20
C GLY A 243 -3.90 -7.95 15.96
N TRP A 244 -3.03 -6.95 15.99
CA TRP A 244 -3.32 -5.65 16.61
C TRP A 244 -4.43 -4.88 15.88
N LEU A 245 -4.44 -4.92 14.56
CA LEU A 245 -5.52 -4.30 13.78
C LEU A 245 -6.87 -5.01 14.04
N LEU A 246 -6.87 -6.34 14.18
CA LEU A 246 -8.10 -7.08 14.52
C LEU A 246 -8.68 -6.65 15.87
N GLU A 247 -7.84 -6.39 16.88
CA GLU A 247 -8.32 -5.84 18.16
C GLU A 247 -8.99 -4.46 17.99
N ILE A 248 -8.36 -3.57 17.23
CA ILE A 248 -8.88 -2.24 16.95
C ILE A 248 -10.21 -2.35 16.20
N TYR A 249 -10.24 -3.11 15.10
CA TYR A 249 -11.43 -3.27 14.27
C TYR A 249 -12.56 -4.03 14.95
N SER A 250 -12.27 -4.91 15.92
CA SER A 250 -13.32 -5.56 16.73
C SER A 250 -14.21 -4.57 17.47
N ARG A 251 -13.74 -3.34 17.71
CA ARG A 251 -14.48 -2.26 18.36
C ARG A 251 -14.94 -1.18 17.39
N MET A 252 -14.13 -0.84 16.41
CA MET A 252 -14.33 0.33 15.56
C MET A 252 -14.94 0.00 14.19
N ASP A 253 -14.75 -1.21 13.66
CA ASP A 253 -15.24 -1.64 12.34
C ASP A 253 -15.22 -3.17 12.21
N SER A 254 -16.21 -3.84 12.76
CA SER A 254 -16.28 -5.32 12.79
C SER A 254 -16.29 -5.96 11.40
N ASN A 255 -16.90 -5.30 10.40
CA ASN A 255 -16.95 -5.81 9.03
C ASN A 255 -15.56 -5.83 8.38
N ARG A 256 -14.80 -4.76 8.57
CA ARG A 256 -13.42 -4.65 8.08
C ARG A 256 -12.50 -5.65 8.79
N GLY A 257 -12.63 -5.73 10.12
CA GLY A 257 -11.92 -6.73 10.90
C GLY A 257 -12.23 -8.16 10.47
N TRP A 258 -13.48 -8.47 10.18
CA TRP A 258 -13.89 -9.77 9.66
C TRP A 258 -13.26 -10.09 8.30
N LYS A 259 -13.18 -9.10 7.42
CA LYS A 259 -12.51 -9.24 6.13
C LYS A 259 -11.02 -9.54 6.32
N LEU A 260 -10.30 -8.68 7.05
CA LEU A 260 -8.88 -8.85 7.34
C LEU A 260 -8.58 -10.21 7.99
N PHE A 261 -9.39 -10.62 8.97
CA PHE A 261 -9.30 -11.92 9.64
C PHE A 261 -9.35 -13.08 8.66
N LYS A 262 -10.40 -13.17 7.82
CA LYS A 262 -10.57 -14.28 6.89
C LYS A 262 -9.36 -14.48 5.97
N TYR A 263 -8.85 -13.40 5.42
CA TYR A 263 -7.75 -13.47 4.44
C TYR A 263 -6.37 -13.72 5.07
N SER A 264 -6.24 -13.53 6.38
CA SER A 264 -5.00 -13.81 7.11
C SER A 264 -4.95 -15.21 7.73
N LEU A 265 -6.03 -16.00 7.63
CA LEU A 265 -6.11 -17.33 8.25
C LEU A 265 -5.05 -18.32 7.74
N ALA A 266 -4.78 -18.32 6.44
CA ALA A 266 -3.74 -19.19 5.87
C ALA A 266 -2.36 -18.86 6.47
N PHE A 267 -2.02 -17.58 6.59
CA PHE A 267 -0.77 -17.13 7.22
C PHE A 267 -0.67 -17.54 8.68
N PHE A 268 -1.79 -17.41 9.43
CA PHE A 268 -1.85 -17.87 10.81
C PHE A 268 -1.62 -19.37 10.94
N MET A 269 -2.20 -20.18 10.07
CA MET A 269 -2.03 -21.65 10.10
C MET A 269 -0.60 -22.09 9.78
N GLU A 270 0.07 -21.37 8.89
CA GLU A 270 1.45 -21.66 8.47
C GLU A 270 2.50 -21.06 9.40
N CYS A 271 2.15 -20.05 10.20
CA CYS A 271 3.09 -19.34 11.07
C CYS A 271 3.63 -20.25 12.17
N LEU A 272 4.95 -20.39 12.25
CA LEU A 272 5.65 -21.15 13.28
C LEU A 272 6.14 -20.29 14.47
N ASN A 273 6.07 -18.96 14.36
CA ASN A 273 6.46 -18.04 15.43
C ASN A 273 5.38 -17.96 16.51
N PRO A 274 5.67 -18.44 17.75
CA PRO A 274 4.65 -18.50 18.81
C PRO A 274 4.09 -17.11 19.20
N ALA A 275 4.95 -16.10 19.34
CA ALA A 275 4.49 -14.77 19.75
C ALA A 275 3.61 -14.11 18.68
N MET A 276 3.95 -14.24 17.40
CA MET A 276 3.11 -13.77 16.30
C MET A 276 1.75 -14.47 16.26
N ARG A 277 1.76 -15.82 16.45
CA ARG A 277 0.52 -16.61 16.56
C ARG A 277 -0.35 -16.16 17.72
N MET A 278 0.25 -15.91 18.88
CA MET A 278 -0.45 -15.45 20.08
C MET A 278 -1.13 -14.11 19.84
N GLU A 279 -0.40 -13.15 19.27
CA GLU A 279 -0.96 -11.81 18.99
C GLU A 279 -2.09 -11.85 17.96
N PHE A 280 -1.94 -12.62 16.89
CA PHE A 280 -3.03 -12.82 15.93
C PHE A 280 -4.23 -13.51 16.56
N ALA A 281 -4.01 -14.60 17.29
CA ALA A 281 -5.09 -15.36 17.95
C ALA A 281 -5.84 -14.49 18.98
N ARG A 282 -5.14 -13.62 19.71
CA ARG A 282 -5.75 -12.64 20.61
C ARG A 282 -6.67 -11.67 19.86
N GLY A 283 -6.19 -11.09 18.74
CA GLY A 283 -6.99 -10.21 17.89
C GLY A 283 -8.20 -10.94 17.29
N ALA A 284 -8.00 -12.15 16.79
CA ALA A 284 -9.06 -13.01 16.25
C ALA A 284 -10.11 -13.35 17.30
N TRP A 285 -9.69 -13.69 18.52
CA TRP A 285 -10.62 -13.92 19.64
C TRP A 285 -11.48 -12.68 19.92
N ARG A 286 -10.88 -11.49 20.00
CA ARG A 286 -11.61 -10.23 20.21
C ARG A 286 -12.58 -9.96 19.06
N MET A 287 -12.20 -10.29 17.85
CA MET A 287 -13.05 -10.17 16.67
C MET A 287 -14.26 -11.13 16.78
N MET A 288 -14.04 -12.39 17.19
CA MET A 288 -15.13 -13.34 17.41
C MET A 288 -16.05 -12.90 18.53
N GLN A 289 -15.55 -12.30 19.60
CA GLN A 289 -16.40 -11.73 20.68
C GLN A 289 -17.32 -10.62 20.15
N SER A 290 -16.82 -9.76 19.26
CA SER A 290 -17.64 -8.72 18.64
C SER A 290 -18.73 -9.33 17.76
N ILE A 291 -18.40 -10.30 16.91
CA ILE A 291 -19.35 -10.95 16.01
C ILE A 291 -20.39 -11.77 16.79
N SER A 292 -20.01 -12.45 17.87
CA SER A 292 -20.92 -13.26 18.68
C SER A 292 -22.03 -12.44 19.35
N ALA A 293 -21.85 -11.14 19.51
CA ALA A 293 -22.90 -10.25 19.99
C ALA A 293 -24.03 -10.03 18.96
N GLU A 294 -23.73 -10.25 17.68
CA GLU A 294 -24.65 -10.00 16.57
C GLU A 294 -25.22 -11.30 15.95
N MET A 295 -24.40 -12.37 15.90
CA MET A 295 -24.78 -13.62 15.24
C MET A 295 -24.15 -14.86 15.87
N GLU A 296 -24.89 -16.00 15.85
CA GLU A 296 -24.43 -17.27 16.42
C GLU A 296 -23.53 -18.07 15.45
N SER A 297 -23.66 -17.87 14.15
CA SER A 297 -22.93 -18.62 13.14
C SER A 297 -22.48 -17.74 11.98
N VAL A 298 -21.32 -18.07 11.40
CA VAL A 298 -20.75 -17.39 10.24
C VAL A 298 -20.47 -18.37 9.11
N ARG A 299 -20.51 -17.88 7.87
CA ARG A 299 -20.25 -18.69 6.67
C ARG A 299 -19.07 -18.09 5.92
N SER A 300 -18.03 -18.87 5.71
CA SER A 300 -16.93 -18.54 4.80
C SER A 300 -16.16 -19.79 4.44
N PRO A 301 -15.89 -20.08 3.16
CA PRO A 301 -15.03 -21.19 2.76
C PRO A 301 -13.62 -21.10 3.35
N LEU A 302 -13.14 -19.88 3.62
CA LEU A 302 -11.80 -19.63 4.16
C LEU A 302 -11.62 -20.15 5.59
N LEU A 303 -12.71 -20.35 6.35
CA LEU A 303 -12.66 -20.97 7.68
C LEU A 303 -12.30 -22.46 7.64
N GLY A 304 -12.46 -23.10 6.47
CA GLY A 304 -12.13 -24.52 6.30
C GLY A 304 -10.67 -24.88 6.52
N VAL A 305 -9.75 -23.93 6.62
CA VAL A 305 -8.35 -24.17 6.99
C VAL A 305 -8.17 -24.37 8.50
N LEU A 306 -9.17 -23.96 9.32
CA LEU A 306 -9.11 -24.10 10.77
C LEU A 306 -9.45 -25.52 11.21
N PRO A 307 -8.89 -26.01 12.33
CA PRO A 307 -9.20 -27.32 12.90
C PRO A 307 -10.52 -27.31 13.71
N VAL A 308 -11.44 -26.40 13.38
CA VAL A 308 -12.79 -26.29 13.98
C VAL A 308 -13.79 -26.82 12.97
N ALA A 309 -14.60 -27.79 13.38
CA ALA A 309 -15.57 -28.41 12.48
C ALA A 309 -16.77 -27.46 12.23
N PRO A 310 -17.29 -27.37 10.99
CA PRO A 310 -18.52 -26.64 10.75
C PRO A 310 -19.72 -27.30 11.45
N SER A 311 -20.65 -26.49 11.93
CA SER A 311 -21.91 -26.92 12.53
C SER A 311 -23.08 -26.54 11.59
N GLY A 312 -23.69 -27.54 10.96
CA GLY A 312 -24.70 -27.30 9.90
C GLY A 312 -24.06 -26.65 8.65
N ASP A 313 -24.60 -25.53 8.20
CA ASP A 313 -24.15 -24.81 7.00
C ASP A 313 -23.04 -23.75 7.28
N GLY A 314 -22.53 -23.65 8.52
CA GLY A 314 -21.57 -22.62 8.91
C GLY A 314 -20.73 -23.02 10.12
N TRP A 315 -19.97 -22.08 10.65
CA TRP A 315 -19.16 -22.26 11.86
C TRP A 315 -19.82 -21.51 13.03
N ASN A 316 -19.88 -22.17 14.20
CA ASN A 316 -20.35 -21.53 15.42
C ASN A 316 -19.31 -20.49 15.86
N VAL A 317 -19.75 -19.26 16.08
CA VAL A 317 -18.83 -18.14 16.41
C VAL A 317 -18.18 -18.33 17.78
N GLN A 318 -18.91 -18.93 18.75
CA GLN A 318 -18.35 -19.19 20.08
C GLN A 318 -17.25 -20.27 20.02
N GLU A 319 -17.43 -21.34 19.23
CA GLU A 319 -16.37 -22.37 19.05
C GLU A 319 -15.12 -21.81 18.38
N LEU A 320 -15.29 -20.86 17.44
CA LEU A 320 -14.16 -20.13 16.86
C LEU A 320 -13.48 -19.24 17.91
N ALA A 321 -14.25 -18.51 18.72
CA ALA A 321 -13.74 -17.70 19.81
C ALA A 321 -12.94 -18.53 20.81
N ASP A 322 -13.47 -19.68 21.23
CA ASP A 322 -12.82 -20.58 22.16
C ASP A 322 -11.51 -21.12 21.57
N PHE A 323 -11.49 -21.52 20.30
CA PHE A 323 -10.25 -21.96 19.61
C PHE A 323 -9.15 -20.90 19.62
N PHE A 324 -9.49 -19.65 19.29
CA PHE A 324 -8.49 -18.57 19.27
C PHE A 324 -8.07 -18.17 20.67
N TYR A 325 -8.99 -18.13 21.63
CA TYR A 325 -8.68 -17.89 23.03
C TYR A 325 -7.74 -18.95 23.59
N GLU A 326 -8.05 -20.24 23.42
CA GLU A 326 -7.22 -21.34 23.90
C GLU A 326 -5.83 -21.32 23.27
N THR A 327 -5.73 -21.00 21.97
CA THR A 327 -4.45 -20.84 21.28
C THR A 327 -3.61 -19.70 21.88
N ALA A 328 -4.21 -18.52 22.08
CA ALA A 328 -3.53 -17.39 22.67
C ALA A 328 -3.15 -17.65 24.12
N HIS A 329 -4.04 -18.29 24.89
CA HIS A 329 -3.85 -18.61 26.31
C HIS A 329 -2.72 -19.63 26.52
N ASP A 330 -2.68 -20.72 25.76
CA ASP A 330 -1.63 -21.74 25.84
C ASP A 330 -0.25 -21.15 25.56
N ILE A 331 -0.15 -20.31 24.52
CA ILE A 331 1.13 -19.66 24.16
C ILE A 331 1.52 -18.63 25.22
N SER A 332 0.59 -17.79 25.69
CA SER A 332 0.87 -16.77 26.72
C SER A 332 1.36 -17.42 28.01
N GLN A 333 0.76 -18.54 28.46
CA GLN A 333 1.22 -19.27 29.63
C GLN A 333 2.67 -19.79 29.47
N LYS A 334 3.01 -20.33 28.29
CA LYS A 334 4.35 -20.85 28.02
C LYS A 334 5.40 -19.74 27.97
N LEU A 335 5.06 -18.57 27.36
CA LEU A 335 5.93 -17.41 27.35
C LEU A 335 6.14 -16.86 28.76
N ASP A 336 5.08 -16.72 29.58
CA ASP A 336 5.16 -16.24 30.95
C ASP A 336 5.94 -17.23 31.85
N GLN A 337 5.73 -18.52 31.69
CA GLN A 337 6.50 -19.55 32.38
C GLN A 337 8.00 -19.42 32.06
N ARG A 338 8.37 -19.26 30.78
CA ARG A 338 9.74 -19.03 30.36
C ARG A 338 10.30 -17.75 30.97
N ASN A 339 9.53 -16.64 30.93
CA ASN A 339 9.93 -15.32 31.40
C ASN A 339 9.85 -15.15 32.93
N GLN A 340 9.21 -16.10 33.64
CA GLN A 340 8.96 -16.07 35.09
C GLN A 340 8.17 -14.81 35.53
N ASN A 341 7.16 -14.46 34.74
CA ASN A 341 6.27 -13.32 34.98
C ASN A 341 4.83 -13.66 34.54
N ALA A 342 3.94 -12.66 34.44
CA ALA A 342 2.56 -12.79 33.98
C ALA A 342 2.22 -11.82 32.83
N TYR A 343 3.21 -11.28 32.15
CA TYR A 343 3.04 -10.20 31.18
C TYR A 343 2.08 -10.56 30.03
N TYR A 344 2.26 -11.72 29.41
CA TYR A 344 1.44 -12.13 28.25
C TYR A 344 0.02 -12.54 28.65
N GLN A 345 -0.18 -13.08 29.85
CA GLN A 345 -1.52 -13.35 30.39
C GLN A 345 -2.24 -12.06 30.77
N GLU A 346 -1.54 -11.09 31.37
CA GLU A 346 -2.08 -9.76 31.63
C GLU A 346 -2.47 -9.06 30.34
N LEU A 347 -1.61 -9.15 29.31
CA LEU A 347 -1.88 -8.61 27.97
C LEU A 347 -3.10 -9.28 27.31
N LEU A 348 -3.25 -10.61 27.41
CA LEU A 348 -4.41 -11.34 26.88
C LEU A 348 -5.71 -10.89 27.53
N ASN A 349 -5.68 -10.66 28.85
CA ASN A 349 -6.85 -10.27 29.66
C ASN A 349 -7.08 -8.74 29.72
N GLN A 350 -6.23 -7.94 29.08
CA GLN A 350 -6.38 -6.49 29.04
C GLN A 350 -7.73 -6.10 28.44
N GLU A 351 -8.48 -5.27 29.15
CA GLU A 351 -9.75 -4.73 28.65
C GLU A 351 -9.48 -3.77 27.48
N LEU A 352 -10.27 -3.93 26.41
CA LEU A 352 -10.23 -3.01 25.29
C LEU A 352 -11.14 -1.80 25.58
N PRO A 353 -10.78 -0.60 25.12
CA PRO A 353 -11.63 0.57 25.23
C PRO A 353 -13.01 0.34 24.62
N GLU A 354 -14.04 0.86 25.26
CA GLU A 354 -15.35 0.98 24.64
C GLU A 354 -15.31 2.05 23.56
N TYR A 355 -15.92 1.78 22.41
CA TYR A 355 -16.02 2.68 21.27
C TYR A 355 -17.45 3.13 21.09
N ASP A 356 -17.69 4.43 21.12
CA ASP A 356 -18.97 5.06 20.82
C ASP A 356 -18.81 5.82 19.49
N GLU A 357 -19.52 5.36 18.47
CA GLU A 357 -19.41 5.89 17.10
C GLU A 357 -19.87 7.36 17.02
N GLU A 358 -20.90 7.74 17.78
CA GLU A 358 -21.44 9.10 17.78
C GLU A 358 -20.46 10.08 18.46
N GLN A 359 -19.90 9.68 19.61
CA GLN A 359 -18.91 10.48 20.31
C GLN A 359 -17.63 10.62 19.49
N ALA A 360 -17.15 9.53 18.91
CA ALA A 360 -15.96 9.52 18.04
C ALA A 360 -16.17 10.41 16.81
N PHE A 361 -17.34 10.41 16.19
CA PHE A 361 -17.67 11.29 15.07
C PHE A 361 -17.64 12.78 15.46
N GLN A 362 -18.13 13.13 16.66
CA GLN A 362 -18.11 14.52 17.15
C GLN A 362 -16.68 15.00 17.46
N GLU A 363 -15.83 14.11 17.97
CA GLU A 363 -14.41 14.41 18.24
C GLU A 363 -13.61 14.54 16.95
N THR A 364 -13.91 13.70 15.97
CA THR A 364 -13.29 13.67 14.64
C THR A 364 -13.56 14.92 13.81
N ALA A 365 -14.74 15.50 13.95
CA ALA A 365 -15.06 16.75 13.26
C ALA A 365 -14.15 17.93 13.69
N LYS A 366 -13.35 17.75 14.72
CA LYS A 366 -12.42 18.75 15.26
C LYS A 366 -10.97 18.52 14.86
N SER A 367 -10.62 17.36 14.30
CA SER A 367 -9.24 16.98 14.01
C SER A 367 -8.85 17.17 12.54
N VAL A 368 -7.57 17.42 12.33
CA VAL A 368 -6.95 17.65 11.03
C VAL A 368 -6.93 16.38 10.18
N HIS A 369 -6.64 15.24 10.81
CA HIS A 369 -6.55 13.95 10.09
C HIS A 369 -7.91 13.36 9.74
N GLY A 370 -8.95 13.76 10.42
CA GLY A 370 -10.37 13.40 10.33
C GLY A 370 -10.75 12.08 9.69
N LEU A 371 -11.79 11.49 10.19
CA LEU A 371 -12.31 10.24 9.67
C LEU A 371 -12.46 10.31 8.16
N VAL A 372 -11.64 9.56 7.50
CA VAL A 372 -12.02 9.06 6.22
C VAL A 372 -12.89 7.85 6.50
N ARG A 373 -14.19 8.02 6.31
CA ARG A 373 -15.07 6.87 6.19
C ARG A 373 -14.47 5.96 5.12
N LYS A 374 -14.65 4.64 5.29
CA LYS A 374 -14.22 3.56 4.40
C LYS A 374 -14.00 4.04 2.97
N ALA A 375 -12.82 3.78 2.41
CA ALA A 375 -12.56 4.03 1.00
C ALA A 375 -13.62 3.31 0.16
N GLN A 376 -14.61 4.03 -0.33
CA GLN A 376 -15.76 3.48 -1.05
C GLN A 376 -15.86 4.11 -2.42
N THR A 377 -16.29 3.31 -3.39
CA THR A 377 -16.65 3.81 -4.71
C THR A 377 -18.05 3.39 -5.08
N ALA A 378 -18.75 4.25 -5.79
CA ALA A 378 -20.04 3.99 -6.38
C ALA A 378 -20.00 4.31 -7.88
N ILE A 379 -20.44 3.37 -8.71
CA ILE A 379 -20.36 3.46 -10.17
C ILE A 379 -21.73 3.12 -10.76
N VAL A 380 -22.22 3.98 -11.65
CA VAL A 380 -23.39 3.71 -12.47
C VAL A 380 -22.94 3.12 -13.80
N ILE A 381 -23.45 1.95 -14.16
CA ILE A 381 -23.21 1.25 -15.42
C ILE A 381 -24.44 1.45 -16.30
N PHE A 382 -24.28 2.05 -17.46
CA PHE A 382 -25.37 2.36 -18.41
C PHE A 382 -25.50 1.26 -19.44
N LEU A 383 -26.74 0.77 -19.65
CA LEU A 383 -27.03 -0.38 -20.51
C LEU A 383 -28.03 -0.02 -21.60
N HIS A 384 -27.92 -0.68 -22.75
CA HIS A 384 -28.89 -0.59 -23.86
C HIS A 384 -30.17 -1.33 -23.56
N THR A 385 -30.12 -2.41 -22.79
CA THR A 385 -31.21 -3.29 -22.49
C THR A 385 -31.40 -3.47 -21.00
N LYS A 386 -32.66 -3.55 -20.57
CA LYS A 386 -33.01 -3.76 -19.17
C LYS A 386 -32.47 -5.10 -18.70
N LEU A 387 -31.82 -5.13 -17.56
CA LEU A 387 -31.35 -6.34 -16.89
C LEU A 387 -32.15 -6.56 -15.60
N THR A 388 -32.70 -7.74 -15.46
CA THR A 388 -33.38 -8.11 -14.22
C THR A 388 -32.41 -8.54 -13.13
N GLN A 389 -32.84 -8.49 -11.88
CA GLN A 389 -31.99 -8.93 -10.76
C GLN A 389 -31.65 -10.44 -10.85
N ASP A 390 -32.53 -11.27 -11.41
CA ASP A 390 -32.27 -12.71 -11.61
C ASP A 390 -31.21 -12.95 -12.67
N GLU A 391 -31.23 -12.19 -13.76
CA GLU A 391 -30.21 -12.26 -14.83
C GLU A 391 -28.85 -11.74 -14.31
N LEU A 392 -28.87 -10.69 -13.50
CA LEU A 392 -27.64 -10.18 -12.87
C LEU A 392 -27.03 -11.25 -11.93
N GLU A 393 -27.82 -11.84 -11.06
CA GLU A 393 -27.34 -12.90 -10.16
C GLU A 393 -26.76 -14.08 -10.94
N GLN A 394 -27.40 -14.47 -12.05
CA GLN A 394 -26.88 -15.54 -12.89
C GLN A 394 -25.56 -15.18 -13.58
N ARG A 395 -25.39 -13.93 -14.02
CA ARG A 395 -24.12 -13.44 -14.58
C ARG A 395 -23.00 -13.47 -13.53
N ILE A 396 -23.29 -12.99 -12.32
CA ILE A 396 -22.33 -13.00 -11.21
C ILE A 396 -21.90 -14.43 -10.86
N LYS A 397 -22.86 -15.38 -10.76
CA LYS A 397 -22.55 -16.80 -10.48
C LYS A 397 -21.73 -17.47 -11.58
N ASN A 398 -21.85 -17.00 -12.82
CA ASN A 398 -21.10 -17.50 -13.96
C ASN A 398 -19.73 -16.79 -14.14
N SER A 399 -19.46 -15.71 -13.39
CA SER A 399 -18.20 -15.01 -13.38
C SER A 399 -17.25 -15.58 -12.33
N GLU A 400 -16.00 -15.11 -12.34
CA GLU A 400 -15.00 -15.51 -11.35
C GLU A 400 -15.25 -14.78 -10.03
N VAL A 401 -15.92 -15.47 -9.09
CA VAL A 401 -16.23 -14.94 -7.75
C VAL A 401 -15.87 -15.95 -6.66
N ILE A 402 -15.43 -15.42 -5.51
CA ILE A 402 -15.13 -16.22 -4.31
C ILE A 402 -16.44 -16.60 -3.60
N SER A 403 -17.37 -15.66 -3.54
CA SER A 403 -18.71 -15.86 -2.94
C SER A 403 -19.74 -14.99 -3.64
N CYS A 404 -21.00 -15.44 -3.62
CA CYS A 404 -22.13 -14.68 -4.12
C CYS A 404 -23.35 -14.93 -3.23
N SER A 405 -24.04 -13.85 -2.86
CA SER A 405 -25.34 -13.89 -2.15
C SER A 405 -26.26 -12.80 -2.68
N ARG A 406 -27.55 -12.86 -2.33
CA ARG A 406 -28.54 -11.89 -2.77
C ARG A 406 -29.54 -11.64 -1.67
N ASP A 407 -30.04 -10.43 -1.58
CA ASP A 407 -31.24 -10.05 -0.83
C ASP A 407 -32.35 -9.51 -1.77
N GLU A 408 -33.35 -8.83 -1.22
CA GLU A 408 -34.48 -8.28 -1.99
C GLU A 408 -34.03 -7.10 -2.89
N HIS A 409 -32.90 -6.48 -2.62
CA HIS A 409 -32.50 -5.22 -3.25
C HIS A 409 -31.23 -5.34 -4.10
N ALA A 410 -30.27 -6.20 -3.73
CA ALA A 410 -28.93 -6.24 -4.37
C ALA A 410 -28.36 -7.65 -4.42
N CYS A 411 -27.40 -7.84 -5.33
CA CYS A 411 -26.46 -8.95 -5.31
C CYS A 411 -25.17 -8.53 -4.64
N TYR A 412 -24.63 -9.37 -3.77
CA TYR A 412 -23.38 -9.20 -3.08
C TYR A 412 -22.41 -10.28 -3.55
N ALA A 413 -21.19 -9.91 -3.85
CA ALA A 413 -20.16 -10.86 -4.23
C ALA A 413 -18.79 -10.45 -3.70
N SER A 414 -17.89 -11.43 -3.53
CA SER A 414 -16.48 -11.19 -3.29
C SER A 414 -15.71 -11.62 -4.53
N VAL A 415 -14.97 -10.69 -5.13
CA VAL A 415 -14.20 -10.90 -6.37
C VAL A 415 -12.73 -11.02 -6.04
N PRO A 416 -11.97 -11.93 -6.71
CA PRO A 416 -10.53 -11.98 -6.56
C PRO A 416 -9.88 -10.63 -6.90
N GLY A 417 -9.07 -10.10 -6.00
CA GLY A 417 -8.24 -8.91 -6.22
C GLY A 417 -6.76 -9.28 -6.28
N LYS A 418 -5.90 -8.36 -6.73
CA LYS A 418 -4.45 -8.61 -6.78
C LYS A 418 -3.80 -8.65 -5.38
N GLU A 419 -4.25 -7.77 -4.50
CA GLU A 419 -3.72 -7.64 -3.14
C GLU A 419 -4.67 -8.28 -2.13
N MET A 420 -5.95 -7.95 -2.24
CA MET A 420 -7.03 -8.52 -1.43
C MET A 420 -8.30 -8.63 -2.28
N PRO A 421 -9.19 -9.59 -1.99
CA PRO A 421 -10.51 -9.63 -2.61
C PRO A 421 -11.30 -8.35 -2.37
N LEU A 422 -12.11 -7.98 -3.36
CA LEU A 422 -13.02 -6.84 -3.29
C LEU A 422 -14.43 -7.34 -3.02
N ASP A 423 -15.04 -6.82 -1.96
CA ASP A 423 -16.46 -7.04 -1.69
C ASP A 423 -17.27 -6.01 -2.45
N ILE A 424 -18.19 -6.49 -3.26
CA ILE A 424 -19.00 -5.69 -4.16
C ILE A 424 -20.49 -5.86 -3.89
N MET A 425 -21.24 -4.79 -4.14
CA MET A 425 -22.69 -4.78 -4.19
C MET A 425 -23.13 -4.29 -5.56
N ILE A 426 -24.00 -5.02 -6.24
CA ILE A 426 -24.56 -4.60 -7.53
C ILE A 426 -26.06 -4.67 -7.48
N ASN A 427 -26.71 -3.61 -7.95
CA ASN A 427 -28.15 -3.48 -8.02
C ASN A 427 -28.58 -3.25 -9.47
N ALA A 428 -29.48 -4.06 -9.99
CA ALA A 428 -30.02 -3.97 -11.34
C ALA A 428 -31.39 -3.24 -11.36
N ASP A 429 -31.76 -2.81 -12.58
CA ASP A 429 -33.04 -2.16 -12.85
C ASP A 429 -33.33 -0.89 -12.04
N ILE A 430 -32.29 -0.10 -11.85
CA ILE A 430 -32.38 1.20 -11.18
C ILE A 430 -32.70 2.29 -12.20
N PRO A 431 -33.59 3.26 -11.87
CA PRO A 431 -33.75 4.44 -12.70
C PRO A 431 -32.44 5.19 -12.83
N VAL A 432 -32.15 5.69 -14.04
CA VAL A 432 -30.97 6.54 -14.27
C VAL A 432 -31.02 7.72 -13.32
N PRO A 433 -29.96 7.95 -12.51
CA PRO A 433 -29.95 9.06 -11.56
C PRO A 433 -30.02 10.40 -12.29
N PRO A 434 -30.77 11.39 -11.76
CA PRO A 434 -30.87 12.71 -12.34
C PRO A 434 -29.57 13.50 -12.07
N LEU A 435 -28.53 13.26 -12.86
CA LEU A 435 -27.26 13.97 -12.79
C LEU A 435 -27.28 15.13 -13.79
N ASP A 436 -26.73 16.27 -13.37
CA ASP A 436 -26.47 17.38 -14.26
C ASP A 436 -25.20 17.06 -15.09
N PRO A 437 -25.29 16.99 -16.43
CA PRO A 437 -24.13 16.72 -17.27
C PRO A 437 -22.98 17.70 -17.04
N ASP A 438 -23.27 18.96 -16.67
CA ASP A 438 -22.27 20.01 -16.49
C ASP A 438 -21.36 19.80 -15.27
N VAL A 439 -21.73 18.92 -14.34
CA VAL A 439 -20.91 18.57 -13.17
C VAL A 439 -20.14 17.25 -13.33
N VAL A 440 -20.26 16.57 -14.46
CA VAL A 440 -19.59 15.31 -14.74
C VAL A 440 -18.42 15.55 -15.70
N HIS A 441 -17.25 15.05 -15.36
CA HIS A 441 -16.02 15.17 -16.15
C HIS A 441 -15.68 13.89 -16.91
N GLY A 442 -14.63 13.91 -17.72
CA GLY A 442 -14.01 12.72 -18.34
C GLY A 442 -14.49 12.40 -19.76
N MET A 443 -15.62 12.97 -20.20
CA MET A 443 -16.15 12.83 -21.57
C MET A 443 -16.73 14.17 -22.03
N GLU A 444 -16.95 14.29 -23.34
CA GLU A 444 -17.65 15.43 -23.90
C GLU A 444 -19.12 15.48 -23.45
N GLN A 445 -19.65 16.69 -23.26
CA GLN A 445 -21.00 16.91 -22.74
C GLN A 445 -22.09 16.18 -23.50
N GLU A 446 -22.01 16.11 -24.84
CA GLU A 446 -22.96 15.41 -25.68
C GLU A 446 -22.93 13.90 -25.43
N GLU A 447 -21.76 13.33 -25.13
CA GLU A 447 -21.59 11.90 -24.85
C GLU A 447 -22.13 11.57 -23.43
N ILE A 448 -21.88 12.44 -22.46
CA ILE A 448 -22.48 12.31 -21.11
C ILE A 448 -24.00 12.33 -21.20
N GLN A 449 -24.57 13.27 -21.98
CA GLN A 449 -26.02 13.31 -22.20
C GLN A 449 -26.57 12.02 -22.83
N LYS A 450 -25.83 11.41 -23.78
CA LYS A 450 -26.21 10.12 -24.36
C LYS A 450 -26.18 9.00 -23.33
N LEU A 451 -25.19 8.98 -22.43
CA LEU A 451 -25.16 8.02 -21.33
C LEU A 451 -26.38 8.18 -20.41
N LEU A 452 -26.66 9.40 -19.99
CA LEU A 452 -27.80 9.70 -19.11
C LEU A 452 -29.16 9.44 -19.77
N ALA A 453 -29.22 9.40 -21.10
CA ALA A 453 -30.42 9.02 -21.87
C ALA A 453 -30.56 7.49 -22.04
N SER A 454 -29.69 6.67 -21.46
CA SER A 454 -29.79 5.21 -21.52
C SER A 454 -31.09 4.72 -20.89
N PRO A 455 -31.71 3.63 -21.41
CA PRO A 455 -33.00 3.18 -20.94
C PRO A 455 -32.97 2.57 -19.53
N CYS A 456 -31.83 2.14 -19.06
CA CYS A 456 -31.64 1.54 -17.74
C CYS A 456 -30.17 1.60 -17.30
N CYS A 457 -29.94 1.39 -16.01
CA CYS A 457 -28.62 1.27 -15.45
C CYS A 457 -28.57 0.24 -14.32
N CYS A 458 -27.35 -0.16 -13.97
CA CYS A 458 -27.01 -0.84 -12.74
C CYS A 458 -26.18 0.08 -11.86
N VAL A 459 -26.30 -0.05 -10.54
CA VAL A 459 -25.44 0.65 -9.59
C VAL A 459 -24.52 -0.37 -8.91
N PHE A 460 -23.25 -0.11 -9.01
CA PHE A 460 -22.18 -0.87 -8.38
C PHE A 460 -21.63 -0.07 -7.19
N ALA A 461 -21.36 -0.72 -6.08
CA ALA A 461 -20.61 -0.15 -4.97
C ALA A 461 -19.59 -1.16 -4.43
N SER A 462 -18.48 -0.66 -3.97
CA SER A 462 -17.39 -1.47 -3.37
C SER A 462 -16.65 -0.67 -2.34
N GLU A 463 -16.19 -1.33 -1.28
CA GLU A 463 -15.11 -0.83 -0.44
C GLU A 463 -13.78 -1.13 -1.14
N LEU A 464 -12.94 -0.11 -1.29
CA LEU A 464 -11.63 -0.26 -1.89
C LEU A 464 -10.63 -0.76 -0.85
N SER A 465 -9.84 -1.77 -1.21
CA SER A 465 -8.75 -2.32 -0.40
C SER A 465 -7.47 -2.38 -1.22
N GLY A 466 -6.32 -2.22 -0.57
CA GLY A 466 -5.03 -2.09 -1.26
C GLY A 466 -4.83 -0.71 -1.88
N THR A 467 -3.99 -0.63 -2.91
CA THR A 467 -3.81 0.64 -3.64
C THR A 467 -5.05 0.97 -4.46
N PRO A 468 -5.56 2.21 -4.41
CA PRO A 468 -6.79 2.59 -5.11
C PRO A 468 -6.75 2.28 -6.62
N GLN A 469 -5.63 2.53 -7.30
CA GLN A 469 -5.48 2.25 -8.73
C GLN A 469 -5.61 0.74 -9.03
N THR A 470 -4.99 -0.11 -8.22
CA THR A 470 -5.10 -1.57 -8.36
C THR A 470 -6.54 -2.04 -8.13
N ALA A 471 -7.22 -1.50 -7.11
CA ALA A 471 -8.62 -1.84 -6.85
C ALA A 471 -9.52 -1.41 -8.01
N TYR A 472 -9.32 -0.21 -8.57
CA TYR A 472 -10.07 0.26 -9.74
C TYR A 472 -9.81 -0.60 -10.98
N HIS A 473 -8.56 -0.99 -11.25
CA HIS A 473 -8.25 -1.92 -12.33
C HIS A 473 -9.02 -3.24 -12.21
N VAL A 474 -9.06 -3.84 -11.02
CA VAL A 474 -9.84 -5.06 -10.76
C VAL A 474 -11.32 -4.83 -10.98
N ILE A 475 -11.86 -3.69 -10.52
CA ILE A 475 -13.26 -3.32 -10.75
C ILE A 475 -13.54 -3.18 -12.26
N MET A 476 -12.72 -2.45 -13.01
CA MET A 476 -12.91 -2.25 -14.45
C MET A 476 -12.82 -3.57 -15.22
N ASN A 477 -11.90 -4.44 -14.85
CA ASN A 477 -11.80 -5.79 -15.41
C ASN A 477 -13.07 -6.59 -15.15
N TYR A 478 -13.55 -6.60 -13.92
CA TYR A 478 -14.77 -7.32 -13.53
C TYR A 478 -16.00 -6.76 -14.24
N LEU A 479 -16.18 -5.44 -14.27
CA LEU A 479 -17.32 -4.80 -14.93
C LEU A 479 -17.33 -5.04 -16.45
N SER A 480 -16.16 -4.99 -17.09
CA SER A 480 -16.06 -5.26 -18.54
C SER A 480 -16.46 -6.68 -18.90
N GLY A 481 -16.14 -7.66 -18.06
CA GLY A 481 -16.55 -9.05 -18.21
C GLY A 481 -18.04 -9.29 -17.91
N LEU A 482 -18.55 -8.63 -16.87
CA LEU A 482 -19.94 -8.79 -16.41
C LEU A 482 -20.96 -8.07 -17.32
N PHE A 483 -20.56 -6.93 -17.92
CA PHE A 483 -21.40 -6.07 -18.77
C PHE A 483 -20.72 -5.77 -20.11
N PRO A 484 -20.44 -6.76 -20.96
CA PRO A 484 -19.74 -6.53 -22.24
C PRO A 484 -20.51 -5.58 -23.16
N GLU A 485 -21.85 -5.46 -22.98
CA GLU A 485 -22.75 -4.60 -23.75
C GLU A 485 -22.98 -3.21 -23.13
N MET A 486 -22.20 -2.79 -22.12
CA MET A 486 -22.38 -1.47 -21.52
C MET A 486 -22.12 -0.34 -22.51
N ASN A 487 -22.82 0.80 -22.33
CA ASN A 487 -22.56 2.04 -23.07
C ASN A 487 -21.35 2.80 -22.48
N GLY A 488 -21.18 2.73 -21.19
CA GLY A 488 -20.17 3.39 -20.39
C GLY A 488 -20.56 3.42 -18.93
N ILE A 489 -19.78 4.12 -18.15
CA ILE A 489 -19.97 4.28 -16.72
C ILE A 489 -19.88 5.72 -16.26
N ILE A 490 -20.50 6.03 -15.12
CA ILE A 490 -20.21 7.24 -14.34
C ILE A 490 -19.78 6.81 -12.94
N ASN A 491 -18.56 7.14 -12.56
CA ASN A 491 -18.09 7.06 -11.20
C ASN A 491 -18.71 8.20 -10.38
N LEU A 492 -19.69 7.88 -9.53
CA LEU A 492 -20.38 8.88 -8.70
C LEU A 492 -19.51 9.48 -7.62
N THR A 493 -18.50 8.72 -7.18
CA THR A 493 -17.60 9.18 -6.12
C THR A 493 -16.66 10.29 -6.60
N ALA A 494 -16.21 10.21 -7.87
CA ALA A 494 -15.33 11.19 -8.50
C ALA A 494 -16.07 12.12 -9.49
N LEU A 495 -17.35 11.86 -9.77
CA LEU A 495 -18.16 12.52 -10.82
C LEU A 495 -17.46 12.48 -12.20
N LYS A 496 -16.96 11.28 -12.57
CA LYS A 496 -16.29 11.06 -13.86
C LYS A 496 -17.00 10.02 -14.69
N ALA A 497 -17.19 10.35 -15.98
CA ALA A 497 -17.76 9.47 -16.99
C ALA A 497 -16.65 8.85 -17.83
N TYR A 498 -16.86 7.59 -18.24
CA TYR A 498 -15.94 6.84 -19.11
C TYR A 498 -16.74 6.02 -20.13
N PRO A 499 -16.29 5.99 -21.39
CA PRO A 499 -16.88 5.12 -22.40
C PRO A 499 -16.55 3.64 -22.12
N ALA A 500 -17.36 2.73 -22.68
CA ALA A 500 -17.13 1.30 -22.50
C ALA A 500 -15.74 0.82 -22.98
N SER A 501 -15.18 1.46 -24.01
CA SER A 501 -13.82 1.19 -24.50
C SER A 501 -12.77 1.46 -23.43
N TRP A 502 -12.87 2.60 -22.74
CA TRP A 502 -11.96 2.91 -21.64
C TRP A 502 -12.09 1.91 -20.47
N VAL A 503 -13.32 1.50 -20.13
CA VAL A 503 -13.52 0.49 -19.06
C VAL A 503 -12.82 -0.83 -19.39
N ARG A 504 -12.95 -1.30 -20.65
CA ARG A 504 -12.22 -2.49 -21.12
C ARG A 504 -10.71 -2.30 -21.07
N PHE A 505 -10.23 -1.15 -21.51
CA PHE A 505 -8.81 -0.79 -21.51
C PHE A 505 -8.25 -0.73 -20.07
N ALA A 506 -8.91 -0.04 -19.17
CA ALA A 506 -8.50 0.04 -17.76
C ALA A 506 -8.58 -1.32 -17.04
N GLY A 507 -9.48 -2.19 -17.47
CA GLY A 507 -9.57 -3.57 -17.00
C GLY A 507 -8.52 -4.51 -17.60
N ALA A 508 -7.97 -4.21 -18.77
CA ALA A 508 -6.93 -5.00 -19.43
C ALA A 508 -5.52 -4.61 -18.93
N TYR A 509 -5.28 -3.32 -18.75
CA TYR A 509 -3.96 -2.76 -18.46
C TYR A 509 -3.97 -2.04 -17.09
N LEU A 510 -3.27 -2.61 -16.09
CA LEU A 510 -3.18 -1.98 -14.77
C LEU A 510 -2.64 -0.54 -14.83
N PRO A 511 -1.59 -0.23 -15.60
CA PRO A 511 -1.06 1.14 -15.69
C PRO A 511 -2.00 2.13 -16.37
N ALA A 512 -3.11 1.70 -16.97
CA ALA A 512 -4.10 2.59 -17.58
C ALA A 512 -4.84 3.44 -16.52
N VAL A 513 -5.01 2.91 -15.29
CA VAL A 513 -5.63 3.67 -14.18
C VAL A 513 -4.61 4.62 -13.56
N SER A 514 -4.82 5.91 -13.71
CA SER A 514 -4.00 6.97 -13.13
C SER A 514 -4.59 7.48 -11.82
N GLN A 515 -3.82 8.29 -11.07
CA GLN A 515 -4.37 9.00 -9.90
C GLN A 515 -5.53 9.91 -10.30
N HIS A 516 -5.41 10.56 -11.45
CA HIS A 516 -6.42 11.49 -11.97
C HIS A 516 -7.78 10.83 -12.27
N ASP A 517 -7.83 9.49 -12.41
CA ASP A 517 -9.10 8.77 -12.59
C ASP A 517 -9.91 8.63 -11.30
N LEU A 518 -9.26 8.89 -10.15
CA LEU A 518 -9.84 8.66 -8.83
C LEU A 518 -10.57 9.87 -8.25
N TYR A 519 -10.33 11.07 -8.80
CA TYR A 519 -10.93 12.31 -8.32
C TYR A 519 -11.16 13.31 -9.47
N SER A 520 -11.95 14.34 -9.20
CA SER A 520 -12.12 15.51 -10.06
C SER A 520 -11.81 16.80 -9.29
N VAL A 521 -11.42 17.86 -10.02
CA VAL A 521 -11.18 19.19 -9.49
C VAL A 521 -12.30 20.12 -9.96
N TYR A 522 -12.92 20.83 -9.02
CA TYR A 522 -13.97 21.81 -9.27
C TYR A 522 -13.52 23.19 -8.83
N LEU A 523 -13.76 24.16 -9.67
CA LEU A 523 -13.57 25.57 -9.36
C LEU A 523 -14.89 26.31 -9.49
N SER A 524 -15.18 27.18 -8.53
CA SER A 524 -16.29 28.10 -8.57
C SER A 524 -15.78 29.51 -8.25
N GLY A 525 -16.26 30.52 -8.95
CA GLY A 525 -15.89 31.92 -8.73
C GLY A 525 -17.09 32.80 -8.61
N SER A 526 -17.01 33.79 -7.74
CA SER A 526 -18.01 34.88 -7.65
C SER A 526 -17.52 36.10 -8.40
N HIS A 527 -18.23 36.50 -9.44
CA HIS A 527 -17.95 37.74 -10.16
C HIS A 527 -18.17 39.02 -9.30
N GLU A 528 -18.97 38.91 -8.23
CA GLU A 528 -19.26 40.03 -7.34
C GLU A 528 -18.16 40.25 -6.30
N THR A 529 -17.60 39.18 -5.75
CA THR A 529 -16.56 39.24 -4.71
C THR A 529 -15.15 39.08 -5.26
N GLY A 530 -14.99 38.56 -6.48
CA GLY A 530 -13.70 38.20 -7.07
C GLY A 530 -13.03 36.98 -6.42
N GLU A 531 -13.76 36.28 -5.56
CA GLU A 531 -13.23 35.07 -4.85
C GLU A 531 -13.38 33.81 -5.71
N VAL A 532 -12.35 32.98 -5.71
CA VAL A 532 -12.34 31.65 -6.31
C VAL A 532 -12.34 30.62 -5.20
N TRP A 533 -13.23 29.65 -5.31
CA TRP A 533 -13.26 28.47 -4.47
C TRP A 533 -12.96 27.23 -5.32
N GLY A 534 -12.11 26.35 -4.79
CA GLY A 534 -11.73 25.09 -5.41
C GLY A 534 -11.90 23.90 -4.48
N SER A 535 -12.26 22.76 -5.04
CA SER A 535 -12.41 21.50 -4.30
C SER A 535 -12.08 20.31 -5.17
N THR A 536 -11.50 19.27 -4.55
CA THR A 536 -11.50 17.91 -5.11
C THR A 536 -12.80 17.20 -4.77
N ILE A 537 -13.20 16.21 -5.59
CA ILE A 537 -14.28 15.28 -5.33
C ILE A 537 -13.78 13.89 -5.74
N GLY A 538 -13.71 12.94 -4.79
CA GLY A 538 -13.28 11.57 -5.05
C GLY A 538 -12.11 11.08 -4.19
N LEU A 539 -11.37 11.98 -3.52
CA LEU A 539 -10.27 11.57 -2.63
C LEU A 539 -10.76 10.66 -1.48
N CYS A 540 -12.03 10.74 -1.12
CA CYS A 540 -12.64 9.81 -0.16
C CYS A 540 -12.57 8.34 -0.62
N ALA A 541 -12.59 8.06 -1.93
CA ALA A 541 -12.35 6.72 -2.48
C ALA A 541 -10.89 6.23 -2.27
N CYS A 542 -9.98 7.14 -2.02
CA CYS A 542 -8.59 6.85 -1.66
C CYS A 542 -8.36 6.79 -0.14
N GLY A 543 -9.42 6.89 0.67
CA GLY A 543 -9.30 6.97 2.11
C GLY A 543 -8.76 8.33 2.59
N MET A 544 -9.01 9.44 1.89
CA MET A 544 -8.53 10.77 2.20
C MET A 544 -9.68 11.77 2.26
N ARG A 545 -9.46 12.90 2.94
CA ARG A 545 -10.36 14.05 2.88
C ARG A 545 -10.25 14.74 1.51
N GLU A 546 -11.35 15.39 1.11
CA GLU A 546 -11.30 16.30 -0.01
C GLU A 546 -10.44 17.52 0.33
N LEU A 547 -9.70 18.02 -0.65
CA LEU A 547 -8.94 19.25 -0.55
C LEU A 547 -9.82 20.42 -0.98
N GLU A 548 -9.78 21.49 -0.23
CA GLU A 548 -10.50 22.74 -0.54
C GLU A 548 -9.59 23.94 -0.37
N PHE A 549 -9.77 24.94 -1.21
CA PHE A 549 -9.19 26.25 -0.98
C PHE A 549 -10.16 27.37 -1.35
N VAL A 550 -9.96 28.53 -0.72
CA VAL A 550 -10.66 29.78 -1.05
C VAL A 550 -9.63 30.86 -1.26
N GLN A 551 -9.69 31.56 -2.37
CA GLN A 551 -8.80 32.66 -2.67
C GLN A 551 -9.54 33.85 -3.33
N ALA A 552 -9.07 35.02 -3.01
CA ALA A 552 -9.56 36.29 -3.60
C ALA A 552 -8.72 36.63 -4.84
N ASN A 553 -8.94 36.04 -5.98
CA ASN A 553 -8.57 36.53 -7.31
C ASN A 553 -9.01 35.57 -8.41
N THR A 554 -9.77 36.05 -9.40
CA THR A 554 -10.34 35.26 -10.49
C THR A 554 -9.46 35.21 -11.75
N GLU A 555 -8.30 35.85 -11.76
CA GLU A 555 -7.53 36.04 -12.99
C GLU A 555 -6.80 34.79 -13.47
N ASN A 556 -6.67 33.74 -12.63
CA ASN A 556 -5.89 32.54 -12.95
C ASN A 556 -6.57 31.21 -12.56
N PHE A 557 -7.73 30.93 -13.13
CA PHE A 557 -8.48 29.69 -12.87
C PHE A 557 -7.70 28.41 -13.22
N SER A 558 -7.02 28.40 -14.37
CA SER A 558 -6.30 27.20 -14.84
C SER A 558 -5.11 26.85 -13.93
N GLY A 559 -4.39 27.86 -13.45
CA GLY A 559 -3.30 27.64 -12.50
C GLY A 559 -3.77 27.06 -11.16
N PHE A 560 -4.92 27.53 -10.65
CA PHE A 560 -5.52 26.97 -9.43
C PHE A 560 -5.99 25.54 -9.61
N ALA A 561 -6.62 25.23 -10.75
CA ALA A 561 -7.00 23.86 -11.08
C ALA A 561 -5.77 22.94 -11.12
N ALA A 562 -4.72 23.36 -11.81
CA ALA A 562 -3.48 22.58 -11.93
C ALA A 562 -2.78 22.39 -10.58
N PHE A 563 -2.77 23.41 -9.72
CA PHE A 563 -2.21 23.31 -8.37
C PHE A 563 -2.98 22.30 -7.51
N LEU A 564 -4.31 22.40 -7.49
CA LEU A 564 -5.15 21.50 -6.70
C LEU A 564 -5.06 20.06 -7.20
N ASP A 565 -5.06 19.87 -8.52
CA ASP A 565 -4.88 18.59 -9.18
C ASP A 565 -3.52 17.96 -8.82
N LYS A 566 -2.43 18.71 -8.93
CA LYS A 566 -1.10 18.24 -8.57
C LYS A 566 -0.98 17.89 -7.10
N THR A 567 -1.55 18.72 -6.22
CA THR A 567 -1.56 18.46 -4.77
C THR A 567 -2.32 17.19 -4.45
N ALA A 568 -3.49 16.98 -5.08
CA ALA A 568 -4.29 15.77 -4.90
C ALA A 568 -3.55 14.50 -5.37
N ALA A 569 -2.94 14.55 -6.56
CA ALA A 569 -2.13 13.45 -7.09
C ALA A 569 -0.97 13.10 -6.15
N MET A 570 -0.26 14.11 -5.63
CA MET A 570 0.83 13.93 -4.68
C MET A 570 0.35 13.31 -3.36
N CYS A 571 -0.82 13.71 -2.86
CA CYS A 571 -1.42 13.11 -1.66
C CYS A 571 -1.72 11.62 -1.87
N ILE A 572 -2.26 11.24 -3.03
CA ILE A 572 -2.53 9.84 -3.38
C ILE A 572 -1.22 9.04 -3.46
N GLU A 573 -0.17 9.57 -4.09
CA GLU A 573 1.13 8.91 -4.19
C GLU A 573 1.77 8.67 -2.84
N ASN A 574 1.74 9.69 -1.97
CA ASN A 574 2.32 9.62 -0.63
C ASN A 574 1.40 8.91 0.37
N ASN A 575 0.17 8.59 -0.05
CA ASN A 575 -0.88 8.00 0.80
C ASN A 575 -1.11 8.81 2.09
N SER A 576 -1.00 10.13 2.01
CA SER A 576 -1.14 11.04 3.15
C SER A 576 -1.58 12.42 2.71
N LEU A 577 -2.39 13.07 3.55
CA LEU A 577 -2.63 14.50 3.44
C LEU A 577 -1.44 15.27 4.05
N PRO A 578 -1.19 16.51 3.60
CA PRO A 578 -0.20 17.36 4.24
C PRO A 578 -0.60 17.66 5.68
N ASP A 579 0.35 17.65 6.61
CA ASP A 579 0.13 18.04 7.99
C ASP A 579 -0.12 19.54 8.16
N GLU A 580 -0.73 19.91 9.30
CA GLU A 580 -0.95 21.30 9.69
C GLU A 580 0.39 22.07 9.77
N ASN A 581 0.43 23.27 9.19
CA ASN A 581 1.61 24.16 9.16
C ASN A 581 2.83 23.62 8.38
N ARG A 582 2.62 22.77 7.38
CA ARG A 582 3.69 22.33 6.48
C ARG A 582 3.74 23.10 5.19
N THR A 583 4.91 23.02 4.57
CA THR A 583 5.11 23.40 3.17
C THR A 583 4.96 22.15 2.29
N ILE A 584 4.25 22.30 1.17
CA ILE A 584 4.30 21.32 0.08
C ILE A 584 5.35 21.82 -0.92
N ALA A 585 6.34 20.96 -1.20
CA ALA A 585 7.27 21.21 -2.28
C ALA A 585 6.66 20.70 -3.60
N LEU A 586 6.41 21.60 -4.53
CA LEU A 586 6.00 21.26 -5.89
C LEU A 586 7.12 21.60 -6.86
N CYS A 587 7.52 20.62 -7.66
CA CYS A 587 8.52 20.81 -8.68
C CYS A 587 7.85 21.27 -9.98
N TYR A 588 8.25 22.43 -10.49
CA TYR A 588 7.84 22.93 -11.78
C TYR A 588 9.05 23.55 -12.52
N ASP A 589 9.10 23.41 -13.82
CA ASP A 589 10.19 23.93 -14.67
C ASP A 589 11.59 23.73 -14.04
N GLN A 590 11.86 22.51 -13.57
CA GLN A 590 13.11 22.12 -12.87
C GLN A 590 13.42 22.91 -11.59
N LYS A 591 12.49 23.69 -11.08
CA LYS A 591 12.59 24.39 -9.80
C LYS A 591 11.62 23.77 -8.79
N GLU A 592 12.11 23.56 -7.58
CA GLU A 592 11.31 23.16 -6.44
C GLU A 592 10.86 24.42 -5.68
N GLN A 593 9.55 24.59 -5.50
CA GLN A 593 8.98 25.68 -4.73
C GLN A 593 8.11 25.14 -3.61
N GLU A 594 8.32 25.67 -2.41
CA GLU A 594 7.57 25.32 -1.22
C GLU A 594 6.34 26.22 -1.07
N TYR A 595 5.19 25.61 -0.77
CA TYR A 595 3.94 26.29 -0.49
C TYR A 595 3.48 25.99 0.93
N GLY A 596 3.22 27.02 1.72
CA GLY A 596 2.67 26.87 3.07
C GLY A 596 1.21 26.42 3.05
N ILE A 597 0.89 25.38 3.84
CA ILE A 597 -0.47 24.85 4.01
C ILE A 597 -0.93 25.14 5.42
N GLN A 598 -2.11 25.75 5.54
CA GLN A 598 -2.82 25.89 6.81
C GLN A 598 -4.21 25.28 6.69
N TRP A 599 -4.52 24.34 7.56
CA TRP A 599 -5.87 23.83 7.67
C TRP A 599 -6.75 24.82 8.39
N GLN A 600 -7.91 25.13 7.82
CA GLN A 600 -8.90 26.03 8.42
C GLN A 600 -10.14 25.22 8.84
N ASN A 601 -10.82 25.71 9.87
CA ASN A 601 -12.08 25.10 10.28
C ASN A 601 -13.13 25.26 9.15
N PRO A 602 -13.70 24.16 8.63
CA PRO A 602 -14.67 24.19 7.54
C PRO A 602 -15.87 25.09 7.82
N GLU A 603 -16.38 25.13 9.04
CA GLU A 603 -17.51 25.99 9.42
C GLU A 603 -17.20 27.49 9.25
N THR A 604 -15.97 27.90 9.48
CA THR A 604 -15.56 29.30 9.36
C THR A 604 -15.51 29.74 7.90
N VAL A 605 -15.12 28.84 7.01
CA VAL A 605 -14.99 29.11 5.57
C VAL A 605 -16.34 28.99 4.88
N LEU A 606 -17.11 27.94 5.17
CA LEU A 606 -18.46 27.74 4.60
C LEU A 606 -19.42 28.90 4.90
N LYS A 607 -19.26 29.60 6.04
CA LYS A 607 -20.02 30.82 6.36
C LYS A 607 -19.70 32.01 5.47
N LYS A 608 -18.56 32.01 4.78
CA LYS A 608 -18.12 33.06 3.88
C LYS A 608 -18.50 32.80 2.42
N LEU A 609 -18.87 31.57 2.06
CA LEU A 609 -19.22 31.18 0.69
C LEU A 609 -20.65 31.58 0.36
N SER A 610 -20.88 31.92 -0.92
CA SER A 610 -22.24 32.18 -1.42
C SER A 610 -23.12 30.92 -1.28
N PRO A 611 -24.41 31.06 -0.88
CA PRO A 611 -25.38 29.97 -0.84
C PRO A 611 -25.52 29.19 -2.14
N ASP A 612 -25.23 29.83 -3.28
CA ASP A 612 -25.38 29.27 -4.63
C ASP A 612 -24.10 28.55 -5.13
N SER A 613 -23.05 28.47 -4.31
CA SER A 613 -21.84 27.74 -4.69
C SER A 613 -22.06 26.23 -4.71
N ILE A 614 -21.38 25.53 -5.61
CA ILE A 614 -21.41 24.03 -5.71
C ILE A 614 -21.11 23.37 -4.36
N ALA A 615 -20.26 23.99 -3.55
CA ALA A 615 -19.93 23.55 -2.19
C ALA A 615 -21.14 23.43 -1.26
N VAL A 616 -22.15 24.26 -1.43
CA VAL A 616 -23.36 24.27 -0.59
C VAL A 616 -24.40 23.25 -1.08
N SER A 617 -24.42 22.95 -2.37
CA SER A 617 -25.37 22.01 -2.97
C SER A 617 -24.99 20.54 -2.74
N ILE A 618 -23.72 20.23 -2.54
CA ILE A 618 -23.24 18.89 -2.20
C ILE A 618 -23.30 18.76 -0.67
N LYS A 619 -24.30 18.07 -0.13
CA LYS A 619 -24.35 17.70 1.29
C LYS A 619 -23.12 16.87 1.61
N ARG A 620 -22.12 17.48 2.19
CA ARG A 620 -20.87 16.81 2.57
C ARG A 620 -21.04 16.21 3.94
N GLU A 621 -20.97 14.89 4.00
CA GLU A 621 -20.87 14.15 5.25
C GLU A 621 -19.44 14.09 5.79
N ILE A 622 -18.43 14.51 5.00
CA ILE A 622 -17.01 14.43 5.33
C ILE A 622 -16.40 15.82 5.43
N PRO A 623 -15.77 16.19 6.54
CA PRO A 623 -15.05 17.46 6.67
C PRO A 623 -13.90 17.54 5.66
N SER A 624 -13.75 18.69 5.01
CA SER A 624 -12.70 18.95 4.03
C SER A 624 -11.47 19.57 4.68
N GLY A 625 -10.28 19.25 4.17
CA GLY A 625 -9.07 19.99 4.49
C GLY A 625 -9.02 21.29 3.67
N ILE A 626 -8.76 22.44 4.31
CA ILE A 626 -8.74 23.73 3.64
C ILE A 626 -7.30 24.24 3.56
N LEU A 627 -6.88 24.50 2.33
CA LEU A 627 -5.59 25.09 2.01
C LEU A 627 -5.70 26.61 2.05
N ASN A 628 -4.78 27.28 2.73
CA ASN A 628 -4.63 28.71 2.66
C ASN A 628 -3.47 29.05 1.71
N LEU A 629 -3.79 29.67 0.57
CA LEU A 629 -2.86 29.90 -0.52
C LEU A 629 -2.60 31.40 -0.72
N HIS A 630 -2.40 32.16 0.35
CA HIS A 630 -2.26 33.63 0.30
C HIS A 630 -1.10 34.17 -0.57
N GLU A 631 -0.18 33.32 -1.03
CA GLU A 631 1.03 33.72 -1.73
C GLU A 631 1.33 32.84 -2.98
N LEU A 632 0.31 32.45 -3.74
CA LEU A 632 0.58 31.77 -5.01
C LEU A 632 1.19 32.71 -6.03
N PRO A 633 2.32 32.32 -6.67
CA PRO A 633 2.82 33.01 -7.84
C PRO A 633 1.83 32.92 -9.02
N ASP A 634 2.06 33.68 -10.06
CA ASP A 634 1.31 33.54 -11.31
C ASP A 634 1.50 32.11 -11.87
N LEU A 635 0.47 31.28 -11.75
CA LEU A 635 0.48 29.87 -12.16
C LEU A 635 0.09 29.68 -13.63
N SER A 636 -0.15 30.76 -14.37
CA SER A 636 -0.66 30.73 -15.76
C SER A 636 0.31 30.08 -16.76
N GLU A 637 1.61 30.02 -16.42
CA GLU A 637 2.68 29.49 -17.28
C GLU A 637 3.36 28.24 -16.69
N LEU A 638 2.81 27.63 -15.61
CA LEU A 638 3.46 26.53 -14.93
C LEU A 638 3.10 25.17 -15.54
N GLU A 639 4.08 24.52 -16.16
CA GLU A 639 4.06 23.11 -16.42
C GLU A 639 4.59 22.33 -15.20
N PHE A 640 3.70 21.62 -14.51
CA PHE A 640 4.11 20.75 -13.42
C PHE A 640 4.76 19.45 -13.97
N GLN A 641 5.95 19.13 -13.50
CA GLN A 641 6.57 17.84 -13.83
C GLN A 641 5.78 16.69 -13.24
N ASN A 642 5.71 15.59 -14.00
CA ASN A 642 5.11 14.34 -13.51
C ASN A 642 5.94 13.78 -12.34
N SER A 643 5.27 13.23 -11.35
CA SER A 643 5.94 12.50 -10.29
C SER A 643 6.70 11.27 -10.82
N ARG A 644 7.67 10.77 -10.04
CA ARG A 644 8.42 9.56 -10.41
C ARG A 644 7.52 8.33 -10.57
N GLN A 645 6.45 8.21 -9.78
CA GLN A 645 5.52 7.09 -9.88
C GLN A 645 4.69 7.18 -11.16
N ASN A 646 4.11 8.36 -11.46
CA ASN A 646 3.35 8.56 -12.68
C ASN A 646 4.23 8.41 -13.92
N PHE A 647 5.49 8.85 -13.86
CA PHE A 647 6.45 8.67 -14.94
C PHE A 647 6.72 7.17 -15.21
N ARG A 648 6.99 6.37 -14.17
CA ARG A 648 7.16 4.90 -14.29
C ARG A 648 5.90 4.22 -14.80
N ARG A 649 4.73 4.62 -14.31
CA ARG A 649 3.42 4.13 -14.78
C ARG A 649 3.26 4.34 -16.28
N ARG A 650 3.57 5.54 -16.78
CA ARG A 650 3.45 5.88 -18.20
C ARG A 650 4.40 5.05 -19.08
N ILE A 651 5.65 4.85 -18.65
CA ILE A 651 6.60 3.97 -19.34
C ILE A 651 6.04 2.54 -19.40
N GLN A 652 5.55 2.02 -18.29
CA GLN A 652 4.97 0.68 -18.25
C GLN A 652 3.75 0.58 -19.17
N LEU A 653 2.86 1.57 -19.16
CA LEU A 653 1.70 1.62 -20.04
C LEU A 653 2.12 1.63 -21.52
N ALA A 654 3.14 2.42 -21.87
CA ALA A 654 3.67 2.46 -23.24
C ALA A 654 4.18 1.08 -23.68
N LYS A 655 4.91 0.39 -22.82
CA LYS A 655 5.39 -0.98 -23.09
C LYS A 655 4.23 -1.97 -23.23
N GLU A 656 3.26 -1.95 -22.33
CA GLU A 656 2.11 -2.87 -22.37
C GLU A 656 1.19 -2.61 -23.57
N THR A 657 1.02 -1.35 -23.99
CA THR A 657 0.20 -0.98 -25.15
C THR A 657 0.97 -0.96 -26.49
N PHE A 658 2.26 -1.26 -26.46
CA PHE A 658 3.09 -1.31 -27.67
C PHE A 658 2.53 -2.21 -28.80
N PRO A 659 1.93 -3.39 -28.51
CA PRO A 659 1.28 -4.19 -29.56
C PRO A 659 0.10 -3.48 -30.25
N VAL A 660 -0.64 -2.65 -29.50
CA VAL A 660 -1.74 -1.82 -30.05
C VAL A 660 -1.17 -0.75 -30.97
N PHE A 661 -0.11 -0.07 -30.54
CA PHE A 661 0.61 0.91 -31.35
C PHE A 661 1.18 0.28 -32.66
N GLN A 662 1.86 -0.88 -32.57
CA GLN A 662 2.36 -1.58 -33.73
C GLN A 662 1.26 -1.93 -34.74
N LYS A 663 0.11 -2.39 -34.25
CA LYS A 663 -1.05 -2.67 -35.10
C LYS A 663 -1.57 -1.39 -35.76
N ALA A 664 -1.60 -0.27 -35.02
CA ALA A 664 -2.00 1.04 -35.54
C ALA A 664 -1.07 1.53 -36.66
N LEU A 665 0.25 1.37 -36.52
CA LEU A 665 1.22 1.70 -37.57
C LEU A 665 0.96 0.97 -38.90
N THR A 666 0.43 -0.25 -38.88
CA THR A 666 0.11 -1.02 -40.11
C THR A 666 -1.06 -0.45 -40.92
N ARG A 667 -1.90 0.42 -40.28
CA ARG A 667 -3.05 1.07 -40.94
C ARG A 667 -2.67 2.30 -41.76
N GLY A 668 -1.40 2.73 -41.70
CA GLY A 668 -0.90 3.98 -42.23
C GLY A 668 -1.12 5.13 -41.23
N PHE A 669 -0.19 6.05 -41.17
CA PHE A 669 -0.19 7.18 -40.26
C PHE A 669 0.39 8.41 -40.94
N THR A 670 0.02 9.60 -40.46
CA THR A 670 0.58 10.88 -40.90
C THR A 670 1.88 11.21 -40.18
N SER A 671 1.91 10.97 -38.85
CA SER A 671 3.09 11.13 -38.00
C SER A 671 3.05 10.15 -36.85
N ALA A 672 4.19 9.55 -36.53
CA ALA A 672 4.36 8.75 -35.34
C ALA A 672 5.73 8.99 -34.71
N LEU A 673 5.75 9.11 -33.39
CA LEU A 673 6.95 9.32 -32.59
C LEU A 673 7.06 8.21 -31.54
N VAL A 674 8.28 7.82 -31.21
CA VAL A 674 8.57 6.97 -30.06
C VAL A 674 9.62 7.61 -29.19
N ARG A 675 9.52 7.41 -27.88
CA ARG A 675 10.56 7.77 -26.95
C ARG A 675 11.32 6.52 -26.55
N LEU A 676 12.59 6.47 -26.91
CA LEU A 676 13.43 5.27 -26.77
C LEU A 676 14.28 5.34 -25.49
N GLU A 677 14.40 4.20 -24.81
CA GLU A 677 15.35 3.97 -23.72
C GLU A 677 16.72 3.62 -24.32
N ILE A 678 17.73 4.43 -24.03
CA ILE A 678 19.11 4.26 -24.51
C ILE A 678 20.02 4.14 -23.28
N GLU A 679 20.84 3.10 -23.22
CA GLU A 679 21.77 2.89 -22.11
C GLU A 679 22.86 3.97 -22.10
N VAL A 680 23.13 4.54 -20.91
CA VAL A 680 24.17 5.52 -20.69
C VAL A 680 25.48 4.80 -20.49
N SER A 681 26.47 5.09 -21.34
CA SER A 681 27.78 4.42 -21.33
C SER A 681 28.84 5.12 -20.48
N GLU A 682 28.60 6.34 -20.00
CA GLU A 682 29.55 7.12 -19.20
C GLU A 682 29.27 7.01 -17.69
N GLU A 683 30.34 6.71 -16.92
CA GLU A 683 30.27 6.52 -15.46
C GLU A 683 29.95 7.81 -14.65
N ASP A 684 29.96 8.99 -15.30
CA ASP A 684 29.77 10.30 -14.64
C ASP A 684 28.29 10.68 -14.41
N TYR A 685 27.33 9.92 -14.96
CA TYR A 685 25.90 10.17 -14.79
C TYR A 685 25.29 9.31 -13.72
N ASN A 686 24.41 9.89 -12.88
CA ASN A 686 23.69 9.20 -11.80
C ASN A 686 22.47 8.39 -12.29
N TYR A 687 22.36 8.11 -13.59
CA TYR A 687 21.28 7.32 -14.20
C TYR A 687 21.83 6.45 -15.33
N GLU A 688 21.22 5.30 -15.53
CA GLU A 688 21.67 4.24 -16.46
C GLU A 688 20.98 4.32 -17.82
N ILE A 689 19.89 5.10 -17.96
CA ILE A 689 19.05 5.17 -19.16
C ILE A 689 18.74 6.64 -19.48
N GLU A 690 19.00 7.01 -20.72
CA GLU A 690 18.58 8.26 -21.33
C GLU A 690 17.35 8.05 -22.21
N LEU A 691 16.43 9.02 -22.26
CA LEU A 691 15.18 8.92 -23.01
C LEU A 691 15.17 9.91 -24.19
N LEU A 692 15.29 9.40 -25.42
CA LEU A 692 15.34 10.22 -26.61
C LEU A 692 14.13 10.00 -27.54
N TRP A 693 13.59 11.08 -28.09
CA TRP A 693 12.53 11.01 -29.10
C TRP A 693 13.09 10.63 -30.47
N ALA A 694 12.35 9.78 -31.17
CA ALA A 694 12.64 9.33 -32.54
C ALA A 694 11.36 9.35 -33.39
N GLU A 695 11.49 9.71 -34.67
CA GLU A 695 10.41 9.66 -35.67
C GLU A 695 10.30 8.29 -36.30
N VAL A 696 9.12 7.69 -36.26
CA VAL A 696 8.88 6.34 -36.77
C VAL A 696 8.88 6.38 -38.30
N LYS A 697 9.65 5.47 -38.94
CA LYS A 697 9.69 5.30 -40.39
C LYS A 697 8.42 4.64 -40.94
N PRO A 698 8.12 4.82 -42.23
CA PRO A 698 6.96 4.18 -42.83
C PRO A 698 6.92 2.64 -42.77
N ASP A 699 8.04 2.01 -42.48
CA ASP A 699 8.12 0.56 -42.26
C ASP A 699 7.51 0.12 -40.90
N GLY A 700 7.29 1.06 -39.96
CA GLY A 700 6.75 0.81 -38.61
C GLY A 700 7.66 -0.04 -37.73
N LYS A 701 8.93 -0.24 -38.11
CA LYS A 701 9.90 -1.08 -37.37
C LYS A 701 11.12 -0.34 -36.89
N THR A 702 11.46 0.74 -37.56
CA THR A 702 12.62 1.57 -37.24
C THR A 702 12.18 3.00 -37.02
N ALA A 703 12.95 3.73 -36.20
CA ALA A 703 12.78 5.14 -35.97
C ALA A 703 14.11 5.87 -36.08
N VAL A 704 14.04 7.17 -36.42
CA VAL A 704 15.21 8.05 -36.58
C VAL A 704 15.23 9.00 -35.41
N LEU A 705 16.33 9.05 -34.67
CA LEU A 705 16.49 9.97 -33.54
C LEU A 705 16.34 11.43 -34.00
N VAL A 706 15.49 12.19 -33.30
CA VAL A 706 15.26 13.63 -33.51
C VAL A 706 15.79 14.50 -32.37
N GLN A 707 16.45 13.86 -31.42
CA GLN A 707 17.09 14.47 -30.24
C GLN A 707 18.48 13.88 -30.02
N THR A 708 19.36 14.64 -29.36
CA THR A 708 20.68 14.20 -28.88
C THR A 708 20.79 14.47 -27.40
N SER A 709 21.67 13.74 -26.72
CA SER A 709 22.05 13.98 -25.33
C SER A 709 23.56 13.81 -25.14
N GLU A 710 24.14 14.64 -24.28
CA GLU A 710 25.56 14.51 -23.91
C GLU A 710 25.85 13.22 -23.11
N ALA A 711 24.80 12.62 -22.50
CA ALA A 711 24.91 11.38 -21.74
C ALA A 711 25.07 10.13 -22.64
N VAL A 712 24.72 10.26 -23.93
CA VAL A 712 24.78 9.17 -24.94
C VAL A 712 25.37 9.67 -26.26
N PRO A 713 26.63 10.15 -26.26
CA PRO A 713 27.25 10.79 -27.41
C PRO A 713 27.41 9.87 -28.63
N ASP A 714 27.37 8.56 -28.42
CA ASP A 714 27.44 7.54 -29.47
C ASP A 714 26.13 7.40 -30.27
N HIS A 715 25.04 8.07 -29.81
CA HIS A 715 23.72 8.08 -30.43
C HIS A 715 23.35 9.46 -30.98
N PRO A 716 23.87 9.84 -32.17
CA PRO A 716 23.62 11.15 -32.77
C PRO A 716 22.21 11.28 -33.35
N GLU A 717 21.75 12.54 -33.53
CA GLU A 717 20.54 12.83 -34.29
C GLU A 717 20.67 12.27 -35.72
N GLY A 718 19.63 11.64 -36.24
CA GLY A 718 19.59 10.97 -37.54
C GLY A 718 19.96 9.50 -37.49
N GLU A 719 20.36 8.95 -36.35
CA GLU A 719 20.60 7.51 -36.20
C GLU A 719 19.28 6.73 -36.33
N GLU A 720 19.34 5.60 -37.03
CA GLU A 720 18.24 4.66 -37.18
C GLU A 720 18.31 3.59 -36.09
N ILE A 721 17.24 3.46 -35.28
CA ILE A 721 17.14 2.48 -34.21
C ILE A 721 15.92 1.59 -34.43
N GLU A 722 16.06 0.29 -34.20
CA GLU A 722 14.94 -0.64 -34.19
C GLU A 722 14.02 -0.40 -33.01
N ILE A 723 12.70 -0.37 -33.26
CA ILE A 723 11.69 -0.12 -32.19
C ILE A 723 11.24 -1.47 -31.65
N THR A 724 11.37 -1.65 -30.35
CA THR A 724 10.89 -2.85 -29.64
C THR A 724 10.03 -2.46 -28.45
N GLN A 725 9.29 -3.42 -27.90
CA GLN A 725 8.51 -3.23 -26.70
C GLN A 725 9.41 -2.87 -25.50
N GLU A 726 10.59 -3.47 -25.44
CA GLU A 726 11.54 -3.29 -24.33
C GLU A 726 12.15 -1.89 -24.32
N ASN A 727 12.49 -1.33 -25.49
CA ASN A 727 13.16 -0.04 -25.58
C ASN A 727 12.21 1.16 -25.77
N THR A 728 10.90 0.95 -25.78
CA THR A 728 9.92 2.03 -25.97
C THR A 728 9.36 2.54 -24.62
N ALA A 729 9.72 3.75 -24.23
CA ALA A 729 9.27 4.41 -23.00
C ALA A 729 7.99 5.26 -23.18
N ASP A 730 7.73 5.73 -24.39
CA ASP A 730 6.48 6.45 -24.76
C ASP A 730 6.28 6.33 -26.28
N TRP A 731 5.06 6.55 -26.76
CA TRP A 731 4.74 6.63 -28.16
C TRP A 731 3.62 7.62 -28.45
N ARG A 732 3.61 8.18 -29.65
CA ARG A 732 2.61 9.11 -30.17
C ARG A 732 2.27 8.74 -31.59
N ILE A 733 0.98 8.83 -31.98
CA ILE A 733 0.55 8.54 -33.35
C ILE A 733 -0.64 9.43 -33.71
N ARG A 734 -0.66 9.91 -34.99
CA ARG A 734 -1.84 10.57 -35.58
C ARG A 734 -2.06 10.12 -37.00
N PHE A 735 -3.30 10.13 -37.42
CA PHE A 735 -3.73 9.66 -38.77
C PHE A 735 -4.09 10.84 -39.71
N SER A 736 -4.29 12.04 -39.17
CA SER A 736 -4.60 13.26 -39.88
C SER A 736 -3.80 14.45 -39.33
N GLU A 737 -3.46 15.40 -40.16
CA GLU A 737 -2.76 16.63 -39.77
C GLU A 737 -3.61 17.53 -38.82
N THR A 738 -4.94 17.36 -38.83
CA THR A 738 -5.89 18.15 -38.04
C THR A 738 -6.25 17.51 -36.72
N GLU A 739 -5.77 16.28 -36.44
CA GLU A 739 -6.03 15.55 -35.22
C GLU A 739 -4.85 15.66 -34.25
N ASP A 740 -5.14 15.59 -32.97
CA ASP A 740 -4.13 15.49 -31.93
C ASP A 740 -3.41 14.12 -31.99
N MET A 741 -2.19 14.06 -31.49
CA MET A 741 -1.47 12.81 -31.40
C MET A 741 -1.99 11.97 -30.24
N LEU A 742 -2.44 10.75 -30.53
CA LEU A 742 -2.82 9.76 -29.53
C LEU A 742 -1.57 9.23 -28.82
N SER A 743 -1.72 8.92 -27.56
CA SER A 743 -0.69 8.43 -26.63
C SER A 743 -1.05 7.06 -26.04
N PRO A 744 -0.16 6.43 -25.27
CA PRO A 744 -0.50 5.22 -24.52
C PRO A 744 -1.78 5.33 -23.67
N GLU A 745 -2.08 6.50 -23.15
CA GLU A 745 -3.27 6.73 -22.31
C GLU A 745 -4.58 6.74 -23.13
N GLU A 746 -4.48 7.03 -24.43
CA GLU A 746 -5.61 6.98 -25.38
C GLU A 746 -5.59 5.72 -26.28
N ALA A 747 -4.80 4.71 -25.95
CA ALA A 747 -4.69 3.49 -26.77
C ALA A 747 -6.05 2.79 -27.01
N TYR A 748 -7.02 2.96 -26.10
CA TYR A 748 -8.38 2.44 -26.27
C TYR A 748 -9.09 3.01 -27.50
N LEU A 749 -8.77 4.23 -27.93
CA LEU A 749 -9.32 4.83 -29.14
C LEU A 749 -8.78 4.15 -30.42
N LEU A 750 -7.56 3.61 -30.35
CA LEU A 750 -6.96 2.88 -31.47
C LEU A 750 -7.62 1.52 -31.74
N GLU A 751 -8.23 0.92 -30.71
CA GLU A 751 -8.94 -0.36 -30.84
C GLU A 751 -10.30 -0.20 -31.54
N GLU A 752 -10.93 0.98 -31.45
CA GLU A 752 -12.21 1.31 -32.04
C GLU A 752 -12.10 1.81 -33.50
N LEU A 753 -10.90 2.14 -33.97
CA LEU A 753 -10.69 2.55 -35.35
C LEU A 753 -10.91 1.34 -36.30
N PRO A 754 -11.69 1.52 -37.39
CA PRO A 754 -12.07 0.44 -38.31
C PRO A 754 -10.90 -0.24 -39.02
#